data_2c48cc5efd19ee594a2a191f761fe611
#
_entry.id   2c48cc5efd19ee594a2a191f761fe611
#
_cell.length_a   1.000
_cell.length_b   1.000
_cell.length_c   1.000
_cell.angle_alpha   90.00
_cell.angle_beta   90.00
_cell.angle_gamma   90.00
#
_symmetry.space_group_name_H-M   'P 1'
#
loop_
_entity.id
_entity.type
_entity.pdbx_description
1 polymer ?
#
loop_
_entity_poly.entity_id
_entity_poly.type
_entity_poly.pdbx_seq_one_letter_code
_entity_poly.pdbx_strand_id
1 'polypeptide(L)'
;MIHRLRSNITMTEVEKTPCVPDGEVLPYHNAIVKKPWGYEYLVFENEHVAIWILHIIRKRKTSMHCHPRKKTSLILLSGTATFHHSNGSIELQAFDGVVIDKGAYHLTEAASSLPMVPVSENGIWVMEIESPPLKTDLVRIGDQYGRTGASYEGVSQMVFNPSHCLTLEEPHAPRQGIQKRFFNNVFTITRGTLPENADKNALVSLISSDADGAVPAALTVGDLERYDVMRPITVGKEGANDLFLTIEKANNMIKLSEYIFSFIADIGVREVFAVSGGGAMHLVDAVASEERLRYIAVHHEQAAAMAAEGYARITGKPGVALVTSGPGGTNATTGVCGAWIDSIPTIYISGQVTSDTLIADTGLRQFGIQESNIIDLVKPITKYAVTVTDPSTIRHHLEKAYYLATTGRPGPVWLDIPLDIQGKMVNLDELEGYTPDETEHSDNRNILVKQIEQCVTMLQQAERPVLITGYGIRLAKGEQELLKLVEKLGIPVVSSWTSSDLIPTGHEHYIGRSGIMGDRAGNFTVQNADLLLIIGSRMSIPQVGYNFKTFARGAKRIVVDIDPKELDKPSIRPDLAILSDAREFMRELLSQLATTNVPSCQPWLSRCRQWKAEYPVVLPEYADNTDGVNSFHFVDQLAQKLDHDAVVVTDMGTSFTCTMQTFRTKEGQRLFTSSGHASMGFGLPGAIGACFGHERRQTICISGDGGLQMNIQELQTMVTYKLPIILFVLNNKGYLTIKLMQQNHFGRYVGSDPGSGVVCPDMIKVATAYGIPSLRINNQQELAAHLDSVLAHPGPFICEIMMPEDQPLIPRVSSLKKPDGTIISKPLEDLYPFLDREEFAANMIVPPVEVIT
;
A
#
# COMPACT_ATOMS: atom_id res chain seq x y z
N MET A 1 -12.30 -35.62 4.33
CA MET A 1 -12.94 -36.81 3.72
C MET A 1 -12.14 -37.17 2.46
N ILE A 2 -12.06 -38.45 2.07
CA ILE A 2 -11.41 -38.87 0.82
C ILE A 2 -12.47 -39.41 -0.12
N HIS A 3 -12.62 -38.76 -1.25
CA HIS A 3 -13.55 -39.14 -2.32
C HIS A 3 -12.80 -39.91 -3.39
N ARG A 4 -13.43 -40.92 -4.02
CA ARG A 4 -12.86 -41.74 -5.10
C ARG A 4 -13.73 -41.59 -6.35
N LEU A 5 -13.13 -41.06 -7.43
CA LEU A 5 -13.77 -40.84 -8.70
C LEU A 5 -13.29 -41.90 -9.70
N ARG A 6 -14.19 -42.76 -10.15
CA ARG A 6 -13.90 -43.81 -11.17
C ARG A 6 -14.11 -43.29 -12.57
N SER A 7 -13.33 -43.80 -13.51
CA SER A 7 -13.49 -43.47 -14.92
C SER A 7 -14.85 -44.01 -15.47
N ASN A 8 -15.51 -43.17 -16.24
CA ASN A 8 -16.68 -43.56 -17.02
C ASN A 8 -16.33 -43.85 -18.49
N ILE A 9 -15.04 -43.76 -18.85
CA ILE A 9 -14.53 -43.96 -20.21
C ILE A 9 -13.89 -45.35 -20.29
N THR A 10 -14.22 -46.13 -21.32
CA THR A 10 -13.59 -47.44 -21.53
C THR A 10 -12.14 -47.26 -21.97
N MET A 11 -11.23 -48.18 -21.57
CA MET A 11 -9.81 -48.14 -21.95
C MET A 11 -9.57 -47.99 -23.45
N THR A 12 -10.45 -48.59 -24.28
CA THR A 12 -10.40 -48.48 -25.74
C THR A 12 -10.71 -47.09 -26.31
N GLU A 13 -11.43 -46.23 -25.56
CA GLU A 13 -11.68 -44.83 -25.94
C GLU A 13 -10.53 -43.92 -25.48
N VAL A 14 -9.93 -44.22 -24.34
CA VAL A 14 -8.74 -43.50 -23.82
C VAL A 14 -7.52 -43.67 -24.71
N GLU A 15 -7.29 -44.89 -25.26
CA GLU A 15 -6.20 -45.22 -26.18
C GLU A 15 -6.32 -44.54 -27.55
N LYS A 16 -7.55 -44.18 -27.97
CA LYS A 16 -7.82 -43.49 -29.24
C LYS A 16 -7.75 -41.97 -29.18
N THR A 17 -7.66 -41.40 -27.98
CA THR A 17 -7.57 -39.94 -27.83
C THR A 17 -6.15 -39.49 -28.19
N PRO A 18 -5.96 -38.60 -29.20
CA PRO A 18 -4.62 -38.16 -29.57
C PRO A 18 -4.00 -37.39 -28.39
N CYS A 19 -2.97 -38.00 -27.81
CA CYS A 19 -2.07 -37.24 -26.92
C CYS A 19 -1.18 -36.35 -27.78
N VAL A 20 -0.96 -35.15 -27.32
CA VAL A 20 0.04 -34.27 -27.94
C VAL A 20 1.38 -35.01 -27.95
N PRO A 21 2.12 -35.04 -29.08
CA PRO A 21 3.44 -35.68 -29.14
C PRO A 21 4.35 -35.14 -28.03
N ASP A 22 5.21 -36.00 -27.50
CA ASP A 22 6.25 -35.63 -26.52
C ASP A 22 7.08 -34.46 -27.08
N GLY A 23 6.69 -33.25 -26.69
CA GLY A 23 7.48 -32.03 -26.90
C GLY A 23 8.64 -31.99 -25.92
N GLU A 24 9.60 -31.09 -26.12
CA GLU A 24 10.76 -30.89 -25.25
C GLU A 24 10.35 -30.98 -23.79
N VAL A 25 11.09 -31.77 -23.00
CA VAL A 25 10.96 -31.84 -21.53
C VAL A 25 11.32 -30.48 -20.96
N LEU A 26 10.32 -29.73 -20.54
CA LEU A 26 10.52 -28.40 -19.97
C LEU A 26 11.09 -28.52 -18.55
N PRO A 27 12.04 -27.66 -18.17
CA PRO A 27 12.65 -27.68 -16.84
C PRO A 27 11.70 -27.08 -15.80
N TYR A 28 10.78 -27.88 -15.27
CA TYR A 28 9.82 -27.46 -14.24
C TYR A 28 10.44 -27.29 -12.85
N HIS A 29 11.62 -27.86 -12.61
CA HIS A 29 12.33 -27.71 -11.34
C HIS A 29 12.67 -26.24 -11.08
N ASN A 30 12.37 -25.74 -9.88
CA ASN A 30 12.58 -24.35 -9.46
C ASN A 30 11.86 -23.30 -10.32
N ALA A 31 10.72 -23.66 -10.92
CA ALA A 31 9.91 -22.74 -11.72
C ALA A 31 8.46 -22.67 -11.24
N ILE A 32 7.92 -21.46 -11.18
CA ILE A 32 6.48 -21.20 -11.05
C ILE A 32 5.90 -21.09 -12.45
N VAL A 33 4.91 -21.92 -12.78
CA VAL A 33 4.18 -21.90 -14.05
C VAL A 33 2.92 -21.07 -13.89
N LYS A 34 2.85 -19.93 -14.54
CA LYS A 34 1.66 -19.05 -14.51
C LYS A 34 0.52 -19.64 -15.32
N LYS A 35 -0.68 -19.58 -14.78
CA LYS A 35 -1.93 -20.08 -15.37
C LYS A 35 -2.99 -18.96 -15.36
N PRO A 36 -3.98 -18.99 -16.26
CA PRO A 36 -5.09 -18.03 -16.22
C PRO A 36 -5.90 -18.04 -14.91
N TRP A 37 -5.88 -19.17 -14.22
CA TRP A 37 -6.58 -19.36 -12.94
C TRP A 37 -5.69 -19.13 -11.69
N GLY A 38 -4.37 -18.93 -11.88
CA GLY A 38 -3.42 -18.76 -10.78
C GLY A 38 -2.01 -19.16 -11.18
N TYR A 39 -1.44 -20.12 -10.48
CA TYR A 39 -0.13 -20.70 -10.82
C TYR A 39 0.05 -22.07 -10.17
N GLU A 40 1.07 -22.80 -10.63
CA GLU A 40 1.50 -24.08 -10.06
C GLU A 40 3.01 -24.20 -10.06
N TYR A 41 3.55 -25.05 -9.20
CA TYR A 41 4.98 -25.38 -9.16
C TYR A 41 5.21 -26.80 -8.66
N LEU A 42 6.34 -27.40 -9.11
CA LEU A 42 6.75 -28.76 -8.75
C LEU A 42 7.41 -28.74 -7.37
N VAL A 43 6.98 -29.65 -6.48
CA VAL A 43 7.43 -29.76 -5.09
C VAL A 43 8.38 -30.95 -4.89
N PHE A 44 8.08 -32.05 -5.59
CA PHE A 44 8.80 -33.30 -5.52
C PHE A 44 8.56 -34.11 -6.81
N GLU A 45 9.56 -34.78 -7.28
CA GLU A 45 9.46 -35.71 -8.41
C GLU A 45 10.44 -36.88 -8.26
N ASN A 46 9.96 -38.08 -8.57
CA ASN A 46 10.78 -39.27 -8.74
C ASN A 46 10.24 -40.08 -9.94
N GLU A 47 10.73 -41.29 -10.19
CA GLU A 47 10.31 -42.13 -11.29
C GLU A 47 8.84 -42.61 -11.20
N HIS A 48 8.23 -42.49 -10.04
CA HIS A 48 6.87 -43.01 -9.77
C HIS A 48 5.82 -41.90 -9.65
N VAL A 49 6.18 -40.72 -9.12
CA VAL A 49 5.24 -39.63 -8.89
C VAL A 49 5.84 -38.26 -9.18
N ALA A 50 4.98 -37.30 -9.55
CA ALA A 50 5.23 -35.88 -9.45
C ALA A 50 4.23 -35.25 -8.49
N ILE A 51 4.71 -34.38 -7.58
CA ILE A 51 3.88 -33.66 -6.61
C ILE A 51 3.93 -32.17 -6.92
N TRP A 52 2.78 -31.61 -7.14
CA TRP A 52 2.61 -30.20 -7.51
C TRP A 52 1.83 -29.47 -6.43
N ILE A 53 2.09 -28.18 -6.26
CA ILE A 53 1.25 -27.24 -5.54
C ILE A 53 0.60 -26.30 -6.55
N LEU A 54 -0.72 -26.18 -6.48
CA LEU A 54 -1.55 -25.30 -7.29
C LEU A 54 -2.13 -24.21 -6.40
N HIS A 55 -2.03 -22.98 -6.85
CA HIS A 55 -2.75 -21.85 -6.28
C HIS A 55 -3.85 -21.41 -7.24
N ILE A 56 -5.10 -21.56 -6.84
CA ILE A 56 -6.27 -21.19 -7.66
C ILE A 56 -6.90 -19.94 -7.07
N ILE A 57 -6.85 -18.83 -7.82
CA ILE A 57 -7.39 -17.53 -7.42
C ILE A 57 -8.90 -17.63 -7.18
N ARG A 58 -9.40 -16.95 -6.16
CA ARG A 58 -10.82 -16.89 -5.80
C ARG A 58 -11.71 -16.62 -7.01
N LYS A 59 -12.84 -17.34 -7.11
CA LYS A 59 -13.81 -17.29 -8.23
C LYS A 59 -13.22 -17.73 -9.59
N ARG A 60 -12.07 -18.39 -9.59
CA ARG A 60 -11.49 -19.00 -10.77
C ARG A 60 -11.47 -20.50 -10.66
N LYS A 61 -11.36 -21.17 -11.80
CA LYS A 61 -11.35 -22.61 -11.88
C LYS A 61 -10.34 -23.11 -12.90
N THR A 62 -9.85 -24.34 -12.69
CA THR A 62 -9.03 -25.02 -13.68
C THR A 62 -9.86 -25.32 -14.94
N SER A 63 -9.23 -25.76 -16.01
CA SER A 63 -9.97 -26.28 -17.17
C SER A 63 -10.67 -27.60 -16.84
N MET A 64 -11.78 -27.93 -17.51
CA MET A 64 -12.36 -29.28 -17.48
C MET A 64 -11.47 -30.21 -18.32
N HIS A 65 -10.82 -31.16 -17.69
CA HIS A 65 -9.83 -32.03 -18.32
C HIS A 65 -9.81 -33.43 -17.71
N CYS A 66 -9.16 -34.37 -18.39
CA CYS A 66 -8.82 -35.67 -17.84
C CYS A 66 -7.37 -36.04 -18.14
N HIS A 67 -6.90 -37.04 -17.43
CA HIS A 67 -5.57 -37.63 -17.59
C HIS A 67 -5.72 -39.07 -18.09
N PRO A 68 -5.50 -39.34 -19.39
CA PRO A 68 -5.71 -40.68 -19.94
C PRO A 68 -4.82 -41.77 -19.38
N ARG A 69 -3.56 -41.44 -19.04
CA ARG A 69 -2.53 -42.41 -18.66
C ARG A 69 -2.11 -42.39 -17.20
N LYS A 70 -2.36 -41.27 -16.51
CA LYS A 70 -1.98 -41.12 -15.11
C LYS A 70 -3.18 -41.07 -14.18
N LYS A 71 -2.96 -41.50 -12.95
CA LYS A 71 -3.84 -41.32 -11.81
C LYS A 71 -3.45 -40.02 -11.10
N THR A 72 -4.43 -39.33 -10.58
CA THR A 72 -4.20 -38.05 -9.87
C THR A 72 -4.89 -38.09 -8.52
N SER A 73 -4.17 -37.67 -7.45
CA SER A 73 -4.76 -37.43 -6.15
C SER A 73 -4.66 -35.94 -5.84
N LEU A 74 -5.80 -35.31 -5.55
CA LEU A 74 -5.89 -33.91 -5.16
C LEU A 74 -6.16 -33.81 -3.66
N ILE A 75 -5.48 -32.89 -2.99
CA ILE A 75 -5.66 -32.59 -1.57
C ILE A 75 -5.85 -31.09 -1.43
N LEU A 76 -6.97 -30.65 -0.86
CA LEU A 76 -7.17 -29.23 -0.55
C LEU A 76 -6.39 -28.89 0.72
N LEU A 77 -5.34 -28.10 0.59
CA LEU A 77 -4.47 -27.70 1.73
C LEU A 77 -5.04 -26.54 2.50
N SER A 78 -5.76 -25.63 1.83
CA SER A 78 -6.41 -24.50 2.51
C SER A 78 -7.61 -24.00 1.72
N GLY A 79 -8.60 -23.44 2.44
CA GLY A 79 -9.79 -22.84 1.87
C GLY A 79 -10.92 -23.84 1.63
N THR A 80 -11.89 -23.45 0.77
CA THR A 80 -13.00 -24.29 0.32
C THR A 80 -13.05 -24.31 -1.20
N ALA A 81 -13.37 -25.45 -1.78
CA ALA A 81 -13.43 -25.64 -3.23
C ALA A 81 -14.66 -26.42 -3.66
N THR A 82 -15.15 -26.15 -4.87
CA THR A 82 -16.10 -27.01 -5.54
C THR A 82 -15.33 -27.85 -6.58
N PHE A 83 -15.31 -29.14 -6.38
CA PHE A 83 -14.73 -30.08 -7.33
C PHE A 83 -15.82 -30.61 -8.25
N HIS A 84 -15.73 -30.29 -9.53
CA HIS A 84 -16.71 -30.75 -10.55
C HIS A 84 -16.19 -31.96 -11.31
N HIS A 85 -17.10 -32.89 -11.61
CA HIS A 85 -16.81 -34.07 -12.40
C HIS A 85 -18.00 -34.40 -13.31
N SER A 86 -17.86 -35.37 -14.20
CA SER A 86 -18.87 -35.74 -15.20
C SER A 86 -20.28 -36.01 -14.65
N ASN A 87 -20.38 -36.45 -13.39
CA ASN A 87 -21.63 -36.86 -12.76
C ASN A 87 -22.12 -35.91 -11.66
N GLY A 88 -21.51 -34.70 -11.50
CA GLY A 88 -21.92 -33.74 -10.50
C GLY A 88 -20.77 -32.92 -9.90
N SER A 89 -20.93 -32.47 -8.68
CA SER A 89 -19.91 -31.71 -7.94
C SER A 89 -19.83 -32.14 -6.48
N ILE A 90 -18.64 -31.92 -5.86
CA ILE A 90 -18.33 -32.24 -4.49
C ILE A 90 -17.79 -30.96 -3.85
N GLU A 91 -18.33 -30.55 -2.71
CA GLU A 91 -17.76 -29.47 -1.91
C GLU A 91 -16.63 -30.01 -1.04
N LEU A 92 -15.44 -29.41 -1.15
CA LEU A 92 -14.25 -29.77 -0.40
C LEU A 92 -13.90 -28.69 0.62
N GLN A 93 -13.51 -29.16 1.79
CA GLN A 93 -12.89 -28.33 2.85
C GLN A 93 -11.41 -28.64 2.94
N ALA A 94 -10.64 -27.77 3.58
CA ALA A 94 -9.24 -28.02 3.85
C ALA A 94 -9.03 -29.40 4.49
N PHE A 95 -8.07 -30.15 3.98
CA PHE A 95 -7.80 -31.55 4.33
C PHE A 95 -8.75 -32.60 3.74
N ASP A 96 -9.63 -32.21 2.83
CA ASP A 96 -10.33 -33.20 1.99
C ASP A 96 -9.47 -33.58 0.78
N GLY A 97 -9.62 -34.82 0.33
CA GLY A 97 -8.91 -35.38 -0.80
C GLY A 97 -9.84 -35.98 -1.84
N VAL A 98 -9.39 -36.00 -3.09
CA VAL A 98 -10.05 -36.69 -4.21
C VAL A 98 -9.04 -37.53 -4.94
N VAL A 99 -9.29 -38.84 -5.05
CA VAL A 99 -8.51 -39.75 -5.87
C VAL A 99 -9.22 -39.91 -7.20
N ILE A 100 -8.56 -39.60 -8.31
CA ILE A 100 -9.09 -39.51 -9.65
C ILE A 100 -8.45 -40.59 -10.50
N ASP A 101 -9.23 -41.54 -10.96
CA ASP A 101 -8.78 -42.61 -11.85
C ASP A 101 -8.52 -42.08 -13.28
N LYS A 102 -7.68 -42.80 -14.02
CA LYS A 102 -7.34 -42.49 -15.41
C LYS A 102 -8.57 -42.22 -16.25
N GLY A 103 -8.57 -41.15 -17.04
CA GLY A 103 -9.67 -40.82 -17.97
C GLY A 103 -10.90 -40.17 -17.31
N ALA A 104 -10.88 -39.87 -15.98
CA ALA A 104 -12.00 -39.20 -15.35
C ALA A 104 -11.90 -37.68 -15.52
N TYR A 105 -12.93 -37.08 -16.15
CA TYR A 105 -12.98 -35.61 -16.34
C TYR A 105 -13.27 -34.85 -15.04
N HIS A 106 -12.50 -33.81 -14.78
CA HIS A 106 -12.61 -33.00 -13.57
C HIS A 106 -12.14 -31.57 -13.77
N LEU A 107 -12.58 -30.70 -12.87
CA LEU A 107 -12.04 -29.36 -12.64
C LEU A 107 -12.21 -28.95 -11.16
N THR A 108 -11.36 -28.06 -10.68
CA THR A 108 -11.45 -27.50 -9.34
C THR A 108 -11.73 -25.99 -9.42
N GLU A 109 -12.76 -25.55 -8.71
CA GLU A 109 -13.17 -24.15 -8.61
C GLU A 109 -12.96 -23.63 -7.19
N ALA A 110 -12.27 -22.50 -7.05
CA ALA A 110 -12.12 -21.84 -5.76
C ALA A 110 -13.44 -21.17 -5.37
N ALA A 111 -14.06 -21.59 -4.28
CA ALA A 111 -15.37 -21.12 -3.85
C ALA A 111 -15.36 -19.62 -3.52
N SER A 112 -16.53 -18.99 -3.65
CA SER A 112 -16.69 -17.54 -3.44
C SER A 112 -16.69 -17.13 -1.96
N SER A 113 -16.91 -18.04 -1.05
CA SER A 113 -17.18 -17.82 0.37
C SER A 113 -15.96 -17.92 1.30
N LEU A 114 -14.75 -17.88 0.78
CA LEU A 114 -13.57 -17.92 1.65
C LEU A 114 -13.42 -16.60 2.41
N PRO A 115 -13.14 -16.66 3.74
CA PRO A 115 -12.72 -15.49 4.48
C PRO A 115 -11.49 -14.90 3.82
N MET A 116 -11.37 -13.57 3.87
CA MET A 116 -10.28 -12.85 3.22
C MET A 116 -8.92 -13.29 3.79
N VAL A 117 -8.25 -14.14 3.04
CA VAL A 117 -6.80 -14.33 3.21
C VAL A 117 -6.10 -13.09 2.67
N PRO A 118 -4.96 -12.66 3.26
CA PRO A 118 -4.24 -11.45 2.82
C PRO A 118 -4.05 -11.36 1.31
N VAL A 119 -4.24 -10.18 0.78
CA VAL A 119 -4.52 -9.78 -0.60
C VAL A 119 -3.52 -10.22 -1.67
N SER A 120 -2.33 -10.67 -1.35
CA SER A 120 -1.37 -11.09 -2.37
C SER A 120 -1.78 -12.38 -3.09
N GLU A 121 -2.61 -13.23 -2.45
CA GLU A 121 -2.95 -14.56 -2.97
C GLU A 121 -4.36 -15.01 -2.56
N ASN A 122 -5.36 -14.26 -2.97
CA ASN A 122 -6.76 -14.55 -2.68
C ASN A 122 -7.23 -15.79 -3.44
N GLY A 123 -7.15 -16.97 -2.83
CA GLY A 123 -7.49 -18.24 -3.48
C GLY A 123 -7.38 -19.47 -2.57
N ILE A 124 -7.36 -20.62 -3.16
CA ILE A 124 -7.17 -21.91 -2.49
C ILE A 124 -5.82 -22.51 -2.84
N TRP A 125 -5.30 -23.35 -1.96
CA TRP A 125 -4.11 -24.13 -2.21
C TRP A 125 -4.46 -25.61 -2.32
N VAL A 126 -3.99 -26.22 -3.40
CA VAL A 126 -4.25 -27.64 -3.70
C VAL A 126 -2.91 -28.34 -3.92
N MET A 127 -2.72 -29.50 -3.33
CA MET A 127 -1.64 -30.41 -3.70
C MET A 127 -2.16 -31.43 -4.69
N GLU A 128 -1.42 -31.63 -5.75
CA GLU A 128 -1.71 -32.65 -6.78
C GLU A 128 -0.58 -33.68 -6.81
N ILE A 129 -0.92 -34.97 -6.64
CA ILE A 129 0.00 -36.10 -6.74
C ILE A 129 -0.35 -36.85 -8.01
N GLU A 130 0.56 -36.87 -8.97
CA GLU A 130 0.42 -37.51 -10.28
C GLU A 130 1.22 -38.81 -10.34
N SER A 131 0.62 -39.94 -10.75
CA SER A 131 1.33 -41.19 -10.92
C SER A 131 0.87 -41.91 -12.21
N PRO A 132 1.79 -42.25 -13.14
CA PRO A 132 3.21 -41.84 -13.21
C PRO A 132 3.38 -40.33 -13.52
N PRO A 133 4.59 -39.74 -13.40
CA PRO A 133 4.87 -38.29 -13.53
C PRO A 133 4.82 -37.85 -15.02
N LEU A 134 3.62 -37.84 -15.62
CA LEU A 134 3.39 -37.50 -17.01
C LEU A 134 2.69 -36.15 -17.14
N LYS A 135 3.40 -35.05 -17.07
CA LYS A 135 2.79 -33.68 -17.05
C LYS A 135 2.04 -33.35 -18.36
N THR A 136 2.47 -33.87 -19.50
CA THR A 136 1.84 -33.65 -20.79
C THR A 136 0.58 -34.52 -21.04
N ASP A 137 0.27 -35.46 -20.16
CA ASP A 137 -0.89 -36.36 -20.23
C ASP A 137 -2.17 -35.61 -19.83
N LEU A 138 -2.67 -34.74 -20.72
CA LEU A 138 -3.78 -33.84 -20.45
C LEU A 138 -4.70 -33.70 -21.67
N VAL A 139 -5.99 -33.99 -21.52
CA VAL A 139 -7.03 -33.76 -22.54
C VAL A 139 -8.08 -32.79 -22.00
N ARG A 140 -8.24 -31.62 -22.64
CA ARG A 140 -9.20 -30.60 -22.27
C ARG A 140 -10.45 -30.66 -23.15
N ILE A 141 -11.65 -30.66 -22.55
CA ILE A 141 -12.93 -30.56 -23.25
C ILE A 141 -13.65 -29.25 -23.05
N GLY A 142 -13.27 -28.48 -22.00
CA GLY A 142 -13.87 -27.20 -21.73
C GLY A 142 -12.88 -26.29 -21.04
N ASP A 143 -12.70 -25.08 -21.58
CA ASP A 143 -11.80 -24.06 -20.99
C ASP A 143 -12.35 -22.65 -21.21
N GLN A 144 -12.75 -21.98 -20.12
CA GLN A 144 -13.23 -20.58 -20.16
C GLN A 144 -12.16 -19.56 -20.58
N TYR A 145 -10.91 -19.99 -20.73
CA TYR A 145 -9.78 -19.14 -21.12
C TYR A 145 -9.34 -19.33 -22.58
N GLY A 146 -10.10 -20.09 -23.39
CA GLY A 146 -9.86 -20.24 -24.82
C GLY A 146 -8.72 -21.22 -25.20
N ARG A 147 -8.31 -22.13 -24.29
CA ARG A 147 -7.21 -23.08 -24.51
C ARG A 147 -7.67 -24.48 -24.98
N THR A 148 -8.85 -24.57 -25.49
CA THR A 148 -9.38 -25.89 -25.99
C THR A 148 -8.45 -26.41 -27.06
N GLY A 149 -7.94 -27.64 -26.88
CA GLY A 149 -6.99 -28.26 -27.82
C GLY A 149 -5.54 -27.80 -27.71
N ALA A 150 -5.22 -26.87 -26.79
CA ALA A 150 -3.82 -26.44 -26.52
C ALA A 150 -3.09 -27.43 -25.63
N SER A 151 -1.79 -27.60 -25.87
CA SER A 151 -0.87 -28.32 -24.99
C SER A 151 -0.60 -27.58 -23.68
N TYR A 152 0.26 -28.14 -22.84
CA TYR A 152 0.71 -27.53 -21.62
C TYR A 152 1.46 -26.21 -21.87
N GLU A 153 1.51 -25.30 -20.87
CA GLU A 153 2.13 -23.98 -20.99
C GLU A 153 3.65 -24.07 -21.19
N GLY A 154 4.18 -23.24 -22.11
CA GLY A 154 5.62 -23.19 -22.42
C GLY A 154 6.45 -22.30 -21.51
N VAL A 155 7.76 -22.23 -21.74
CA VAL A 155 8.77 -21.49 -20.95
C VAL A 155 8.43 -20.01 -20.74
N SER A 156 7.72 -19.37 -21.67
CA SER A 156 7.31 -17.95 -21.57
C SER A 156 6.36 -17.67 -20.40
N GLN A 157 5.75 -18.68 -19.79
CA GLN A 157 4.87 -18.58 -18.63
C GLN A 157 5.58 -18.98 -17.33
N MET A 158 6.89 -19.26 -17.36
CA MET A 158 7.66 -19.70 -16.22
C MET A 158 8.43 -18.54 -15.55
N VAL A 159 8.47 -18.55 -14.23
CA VAL A 159 9.33 -17.67 -13.42
C VAL A 159 10.31 -18.56 -12.65
N PHE A 160 11.59 -18.40 -12.89
CA PHE A 160 12.62 -19.24 -12.29
C PHE A 160 13.13 -18.70 -10.96
N ASN A 161 13.62 -19.59 -10.09
CA ASN A 161 14.18 -19.32 -8.76
C ASN A 161 13.23 -18.64 -7.76
N PRO A 162 12.03 -19.16 -7.52
CA PRO A 162 11.15 -18.63 -6.48
C PRO A 162 11.69 -18.99 -5.09
N SER A 163 12.03 -17.99 -4.28
CA SER A 163 12.56 -18.16 -2.92
C SER A 163 11.53 -18.63 -1.87
N HIS A 164 10.27 -18.83 -2.24
CA HIS A 164 9.16 -19.09 -1.32
C HIS A 164 8.34 -20.35 -1.62
N CYS A 165 8.84 -21.23 -2.48
CA CYS A 165 8.15 -22.48 -2.79
C CYS A 165 8.52 -23.59 -1.83
N LEU A 166 7.53 -24.39 -1.43
CA LEU A 166 7.78 -25.65 -0.73
C LEU A 166 8.60 -26.56 -1.62
N THR A 167 9.67 -27.14 -1.09
CA THR A 167 10.41 -28.24 -1.71
C THR A 167 10.50 -29.41 -0.73
N LEU A 168 10.19 -30.60 -1.18
CA LEU A 168 10.32 -31.82 -0.41
C LEU A 168 11.54 -32.61 -0.89
N GLU A 169 12.23 -33.27 0.05
CA GLU A 169 13.45 -34.02 -0.22
C GLU A 169 13.26 -35.49 0.17
N GLU A 170 13.86 -36.37 -0.57
CA GLU A 170 13.85 -37.80 -0.28
C GLU A 170 14.80 -38.15 0.86
N PRO A 171 14.35 -38.91 1.89
CA PRO A 171 15.24 -39.37 2.95
C PRO A 171 16.31 -40.37 2.43
N HIS A 172 17.55 -40.18 2.85
CA HIS A 172 18.68 -40.99 2.40
C HIS A 172 18.84 -42.34 3.14
N ALA A 173 18.17 -42.51 4.29
CA ALA A 173 18.31 -43.74 5.11
C ALA A 173 16.93 -44.27 5.51
N PRO A 174 16.81 -45.63 5.69
CA PRO A 174 15.59 -46.27 6.21
C PRO A 174 15.24 -45.70 7.60
N ARG A 175 13.94 -45.52 7.86
CA ARG A 175 13.38 -44.96 9.12
C ARG A 175 13.74 -43.49 9.35
N GLN A 176 14.32 -42.80 8.41
CA GLN A 176 14.52 -41.36 8.45
C GLN A 176 13.27 -40.68 7.93
N GLY A 177 12.81 -39.60 8.60
CA GLY A 177 11.75 -38.74 8.17
C GLY A 177 12.29 -37.33 7.89
N ILE A 178 11.95 -36.74 6.76
CA ILE A 178 12.23 -35.32 6.44
C ILE A 178 10.92 -34.57 6.54
N GLN A 179 10.88 -33.56 7.42
CA GLN A 179 9.68 -32.74 7.65
C GLN A 179 9.87 -31.35 7.06
N LYS A 180 8.81 -30.87 6.43
CA LYS A 180 8.69 -29.47 5.99
C LYS A 180 7.30 -28.96 6.38
N ARG A 181 7.22 -27.68 6.75
CA ARG A 181 5.97 -27.03 7.06
C ARG A 181 5.56 -26.11 5.91
N PHE A 182 4.29 -26.18 5.52
CA PHE A 182 3.72 -25.27 4.53
C PHE A 182 2.30 -24.92 4.95
N PHE A 183 2.06 -23.66 5.25
CA PHE A 183 0.84 -23.22 5.94
C PHE A 183 0.59 -24.05 7.23
N ASN A 184 -0.64 -24.45 7.44
CA ASN A 184 -1.05 -25.24 8.59
C ASN A 184 -0.88 -26.74 8.40
N ASN A 185 0.06 -27.15 7.54
CA ASN A 185 0.29 -28.56 7.23
C ASN A 185 1.77 -28.91 7.47
N VAL A 186 2.00 -30.07 8.02
CA VAL A 186 3.31 -30.69 8.16
C VAL A 186 3.40 -31.85 7.17
N PHE A 187 4.36 -31.77 6.27
CA PHE A 187 4.66 -32.78 5.27
C PHE A 187 5.86 -33.58 5.74
N THR A 188 5.69 -34.89 5.86
CA THR A 188 6.76 -35.81 6.24
C THR A 188 6.94 -36.87 5.16
N ILE A 189 8.13 -36.94 4.54
CA ILE A 189 8.50 -38.10 3.71
C ILE A 189 9.29 -39.04 4.57
N THR A 190 8.86 -40.32 4.64
CA THR A 190 9.53 -41.41 5.35
C THR A 190 9.89 -42.55 4.41
N ARG A 191 11.05 -43.21 4.68
CA ARG A 191 11.50 -44.36 3.91
C ARG A 191 11.35 -45.64 4.76
N GLY A 192 10.77 -46.68 4.18
CA GLY A 192 10.70 -48.04 4.71
C GLY A 192 9.64 -48.25 5.79
N THR A 193 9.05 -47.20 6.33
CA THR A 193 7.98 -47.33 7.34
C THR A 193 7.20 -46.03 7.51
N LEU A 194 5.93 -46.15 7.89
CA LEU A 194 5.13 -44.99 8.32
C LEU A 194 5.62 -44.43 9.67
N PRO A 195 5.48 -43.10 9.92
CA PRO A 195 5.77 -42.50 11.20
C PRO A 195 5.00 -43.22 12.34
N GLU A 196 5.67 -43.60 13.45
CA GLU A 196 5.00 -44.34 14.53
C GLU A 196 3.92 -43.51 15.28
N ASN A 197 4.06 -42.16 15.29
CA ASN A 197 3.25 -41.26 16.09
C ASN A 197 2.48 -40.22 15.24
N ALA A 198 2.14 -40.51 14.00
CA ALA A 198 1.35 -39.62 13.17
C ALA A 198 -0.11 -39.50 13.69
N ASP A 199 -0.74 -38.37 13.46
CA ASP A 199 -2.16 -38.13 13.77
C ASP A 199 -3.04 -39.19 13.05
N LYS A 200 -4.06 -39.68 13.73
CA LYS A 200 -5.00 -40.67 13.14
C LYS A 200 -5.70 -40.14 11.87
N ASN A 201 -5.88 -38.85 11.79
CA ASN A 201 -6.50 -38.19 10.66
C ASN A 201 -5.48 -37.73 9.58
N ALA A 202 -4.19 -37.97 9.79
CA ALA A 202 -3.18 -37.62 8.79
C ALA A 202 -3.50 -38.30 7.46
N LEU A 203 -3.25 -37.58 6.37
CA LEU A 203 -3.35 -38.14 5.02
C LEU A 203 -2.02 -38.77 4.65
N VAL A 204 -2.07 -39.96 4.08
CA VAL A 204 -0.89 -40.71 3.68
C VAL A 204 -0.99 -41.09 2.21
N SER A 205 0.10 -40.89 1.49
CA SER A 205 0.27 -41.40 0.12
C SER A 205 1.52 -42.25 0.01
N LEU A 206 1.44 -43.40 -0.65
CA LEU A 206 2.59 -44.16 -1.11
C LEU A 206 3.14 -43.50 -2.35
N ILE A 207 4.37 -42.93 -2.29
CA ILE A 207 4.95 -42.12 -3.39
C ILE A 207 6.09 -42.85 -4.12
N SER A 208 6.57 -44.00 -3.60
CA SER A 208 7.45 -44.92 -4.28
C SER A 208 7.36 -46.30 -3.65
N SER A 209 7.52 -47.34 -4.48
CA SER A 209 7.63 -48.75 -3.99
C SER A 209 8.47 -49.56 -4.93
N ASP A 210 9.42 -50.33 -4.39
CA ASP A 210 10.23 -51.27 -5.17
C ASP A 210 9.46 -52.55 -5.56
N ALA A 211 8.17 -52.49 -5.61
CA ALA A 211 7.24 -53.59 -5.55
C ALA A 211 7.53 -54.77 -6.47
N ASP A 212 7.99 -55.84 -5.84
CA ASP A 212 7.57 -57.20 -6.15
C ASP A 212 6.96 -57.85 -4.87
N GLY A 213 5.86 -57.30 -4.33
CA GLY A 213 4.94 -58.05 -3.47
C GLY A 213 4.92 -57.69 -1.98
N ALA A 214 5.48 -56.61 -1.49
CA ALA A 214 5.44 -56.28 -0.04
C ALA A 214 4.23 -55.44 0.37
N VAL A 215 3.70 -54.61 -0.51
CA VAL A 215 2.49 -53.78 -0.27
C VAL A 215 1.24 -54.56 -0.65
N PRO A 216 0.16 -54.56 0.17
CA PRO A 216 -1.08 -55.25 -0.18
C PRO A 216 -1.60 -54.84 -1.57
N ALA A 217 -2.11 -55.79 -2.33
CA ALA A 217 -2.68 -55.58 -3.68
C ALA A 217 -3.78 -54.48 -3.76
N ALA A 218 -4.17 -53.90 -2.64
CA ALA A 218 -5.17 -52.85 -2.52
C ALA A 218 -4.57 -51.41 -2.56
N LEU A 219 -3.23 -51.24 -2.52
CA LEU A 219 -2.55 -49.95 -2.52
C LEU A 219 -1.64 -49.84 -3.72
N THR A 220 -1.81 -48.77 -4.49
CA THR A 220 -0.92 -48.43 -5.63
C THR A 220 -0.25 -47.08 -5.38
N VAL A 221 0.90 -46.89 -5.95
CA VAL A 221 1.62 -45.61 -5.89
C VAL A 221 0.72 -44.46 -6.32
N GLY A 222 0.70 -43.38 -5.59
CA GLY A 222 -0.17 -42.22 -5.77
C GLY A 222 -1.55 -42.35 -5.15
N ASP A 223 -1.87 -43.49 -4.46
CA ASP A 223 -3.07 -43.60 -3.67
C ASP A 223 -2.99 -42.70 -2.42
N LEU A 224 -4.13 -42.13 -2.05
CA LEU A 224 -4.29 -41.32 -0.86
C LEU A 224 -5.24 -42.00 0.10
N GLU A 225 -4.86 -42.14 1.37
CA GLU A 225 -5.69 -42.73 2.42
C GLU A 225 -5.41 -42.05 3.78
N ARG A 226 -6.26 -42.28 4.79
CA ARG A 226 -5.99 -41.83 6.14
C ARG A 226 -5.01 -42.74 6.85
N TYR A 227 -4.26 -42.17 7.81
CA TYR A 227 -3.24 -42.90 8.56
C TYR A 227 -3.80 -44.08 9.34
N ASP A 228 -4.96 -43.92 10.00
CA ASP A 228 -5.64 -44.98 10.75
C ASP A 228 -6.12 -46.14 9.86
N VAL A 229 -6.41 -45.88 8.61
CA VAL A 229 -6.75 -46.88 7.58
C VAL A 229 -5.50 -47.47 6.97
N MET A 230 -4.48 -46.65 6.68
CA MET A 230 -3.24 -47.09 6.01
C MET A 230 -2.36 -47.94 6.92
N ARG A 231 -2.16 -47.53 8.19
CA ARG A 231 -1.27 -48.18 9.12
C ARG A 231 -1.56 -49.69 9.36
N PRO A 232 -2.80 -50.13 9.62
CA PRO A 232 -3.10 -51.55 9.75
C PRO A 232 -2.82 -52.40 8.53
N ILE A 233 -2.83 -51.77 7.34
CA ILE A 233 -2.61 -52.42 6.06
C ILE A 233 -1.10 -52.56 5.79
N THR A 234 -0.30 -51.64 6.21
CA THR A 234 1.14 -51.55 5.86
C THR A 234 2.07 -52.08 6.94
N VAL A 235 1.72 -52.04 8.23
CA VAL A 235 2.58 -52.48 9.33
C VAL A 235 3.12 -53.90 9.13
N GLY A 236 4.45 -54.02 9.05
CA GLY A 236 5.14 -55.27 8.85
C GLY A 236 5.13 -55.81 7.42
N LYS A 237 4.66 -55.00 6.44
CA LYS A 237 4.64 -55.33 5.02
C LYS A 237 5.34 -54.27 4.17
N GLU A 238 5.90 -53.25 4.79
CA GLU A 238 6.65 -52.21 4.13
C GLU A 238 7.94 -52.74 3.55
N GLY A 239 8.25 -52.41 2.31
CA GLY A 239 9.56 -52.60 1.70
C GLY A 239 10.57 -51.62 2.25
N ALA A 240 11.85 -52.02 2.33
CA ALA A 240 12.92 -51.19 2.89
C ALA A 240 13.09 -49.84 2.14
N ASN A 241 12.60 -49.76 0.91
CA ASN A 241 12.72 -48.59 0.03
C ASN A 241 11.39 -47.91 -0.27
N ASP A 242 10.28 -48.39 0.31
CA ASP A 242 9.00 -47.71 0.12
C ASP A 242 9.06 -46.30 0.70
N LEU A 243 8.52 -45.32 -0.05
CA LEU A 243 8.42 -43.92 0.38
C LEU A 243 6.96 -43.56 0.64
N PHE A 244 6.74 -42.99 1.81
CA PHE A 244 5.43 -42.50 2.22
C PHE A 244 5.49 -41.00 2.43
N LEU A 245 4.55 -40.27 1.81
CA LEU A 245 4.24 -38.90 2.14
C LEU A 245 3.13 -38.89 3.19
N THR A 246 3.40 -38.36 4.35
CA THR A 246 2.39 -38.12 5.39
C THR A 246 2.14 -36.63 5.48
N ILE A 247 0.86 -36.25 5.52
CA ILE A 247 0.42 -34.86 5.64
C ILE A 247 -0.44 -34.76 6.90
N GLU A 248 0.06 -34.01 7.87
CA GLU A 248 -0.62 -33.79 9.15
C GLU A 248 -1.06 -32.33 9.26
N LYS A 249 -2.19 -32.10 9.94
CA LYS A 249 -2.46 -30.76 10.42
C LYS A 249 -1.37 -30.41 11.42
N ALA A 250 -0.73 -29.27 11.24
CA ALA A 250 0.15 -28.74 12.27
C ALA A 250 -0.65 -28.59 13.57
N ASN A 251 0.00 -28.79 14.71
CA ASN A 251 -0.60 -28.41 15.97
C ASN A 251 -0.89 -26.90 15.88
N ASN A 252 -2.18 -26.55 15.73
CA ASN A 252 -2.65 -25.23 15.34
C ASN A 252 -2.70 -24.23 16.49
N MET A 253 -2.13 -24.59 17.64
CA MET A 253 -1.99 -23.67 18.76
C MET A 253 -0.82 -22.73 18.53
N ILE A 254 -1.10 -21.44 18.47
CA ILE A 254 -0.12 -20.38 18.34
C ILE A 254 -0.36 -19.33 19.43
N LYS A 255 0.69 -18.67 19.90
CA LYS A 255 0.55 -17.53 20.78
C LYS A 255 -0.13 -16.37 20.02
N LEU A 256 -1.12 -15.73 20.63
CA LEU A 256 -1.91 -14.68 19.97
C LEU A 256 -1.02 -13.56 19.41
N SER A 257 -0.02 -13.13 20.16
CA SER A 257 0.94 -12.12 19.67
C SER A 257 1.73 -12.58 18.44
N GLU A 258 2.11 -13.85 18.34
CA GLU A 258 2.79 -14.41 17.17
C GLU A 258 1.83 -14.47 15.97
N TYR A 259 0.57 -14.82 16.18
CA TYR A 259 -0.46 -14.80 15.14
C TYR A 259 -0.65 -13.40 14.55
N ILE A 260 -0.69 -12.37 15.42
CA ILE A 260 -0.80 -10.97 14.98
C ILE A 260 0.32 -10.64 13.98
N PHE A 261 1.57 -10.92 14.33
CA PHE A 261 2.69 -10.50 13.47
C PHE A 261 2.92 -11.43 12.29
N SER A 262 2.54 -12.69 12.37
CA SER A 262 2.42 -13.55 11.19
C SER A 262 1.41 -12.97 10.19
N PHE A 263 0.23 -12.54 10.64
CA PHE A 263 -0.76 -11.86 9.80
C PHE A 263 -0.21 -10.56 9.18
N ILE A 264 0.50 -9.73 9.97
CA ILE A 264 1.13 -8.50 9.48
C ILE A 264 2.16 -8.80 8.39
N ALA A 265 2.94 -9.86 8.55
CA ALA A 265 3.88 -10.31 7.52
C ALA A 265 3.17 -10.83 6.26
N ASP A 266 2.04 -11.54 6.43
CA ASP A 266 1.24 -12.09 5.34
C ASP A 266 0.61 -11.01 4.47
N ILE A 267 0.18 -9.88 5.04
CA ILE A 267 -0.29 -8.72 4.24
C ILE A 267 0.84 -7.96 3.54
N GLY A 268 2.07 -8.47 3.64
CA GLY A 268 3.23 -8.00 2.89
C GLY A 268 3.97 -6.84 3.54
N VAL A 269 3.68 -6.50 4.80
CA VAL A 269 4.50 -5.57 5.61
C VAL A 269 5.85 -6.23 5.92
N ARG A 270 6.90 -5.42 6.02
CA ARG A 270 8.24 -5.89 6.36
C ARG A 270 8.85 -5.17 7.55
N GLU A 271 8.40 -3.97 7.86
CA GLU A 271 8.88 -3.13 8.94
C GLU A 271 7.77 -2.76 9.91
N VAL A 272 8.06 -2.91 11.21
CA VAL A 272 7.20 -2.46 12.32
C VAL A 272 7.96 -1.40 13.10
N PHE A 273 7.48 -0.16 13.07
CA PHE A 273 8.09 0.96 13.79
C PHE A 273 7.59 0.96 15.23
N ALA A 274 8.50 1.00 16.21
CA ALA A 274 8.08 0.74 17.57
C ALA A 274 8.94 1.44 18.63
N VAL A 275 8.32 1.70 19.78
CA VAL A 275 8.97 1.93 21.06
C VAL A 275 8.56 0.82 22.02
N SER A 276 9.54 0.11 22.58
CA SER A 276 9.28 -1.00 23.49
C SER A 276 8.71 -0.51 24.85
N GLY A 277 7.92 -1.36 25.49
CA GLY A 277 7.39 -1.10 26.81
C GLY A 277 6.73 -2.31 27.45
N GLY A 278 6.59 -2.31 28.78
CA GLY A 278 6.09 -3.45 29.55
C GLY A 278 4.69 -3.92 29.16
N GLY A 279 3.78 -3.00 28.84
CA GLY A 279 2.43 -3.32 28.42
C GLY A 279 2.33 -4.02 27.06
N ALA A 280 3.41 -4.01 26.27
CA ALA A 280 3.49 -4.62 24.94
C ALA A 280 4.56 -5.73 24.84
N MET A 281 5.01 -6.30 25.94
CA MET A 281 6.21 -7.16 25.94
C MET A 281 6.05 -8.41 25.06
N HIS A 282 4.90 -9.07 25.04
CA HIS A 282 4.67 -10.22 24.18
C HIS A 282 4.54 -9.83 22.70
N LEU A 283 4.01 -8.64 22.43
CA LEU A 283 3.93 -8.11 21.06
C LEU A 283 5.32 -7.79 20.50
N VAL A 284 6.19 -7.17 21.32
CA VAL A 284 7.58 -6.87 20.94
C VAL A 284 8.38 -8.15 20.68
N ASP A 285 8.25 -9.14 21.55
CA ASP A 285 8.86 -10.46 21.41
C ASP A 285 8.42 -11.16 20.10
N ALA A 286 7.13 -11.12 19.82
CA ALA A 286 6.56 -11.73 18.63
C ALA A 286 7.02 -11.09 17.31
N VAL A 287 7.24 -9.75 17.27
CA VAL A 287 7.85 -9.10 16.09
C VAL A 287 9.26 -9.63 15.84
N ALA A 288 10.04 -9.83 16.92
CA ALA A 288 11.40 -10.33 16.82
C ALA A 288 11.47 -11.81 16.40
N SER A 289 10.43 -12.58 16.72
CA SER A 289 10.31 -14.01 16.38
C SER A 289 9.83 -14.26 14.94
N GLU A 290 9.19 -13.29 14.31
CA GLU A 290 8.71 -13.38 12.93
C GLU A 290 9.83 -12.97 11.94
N GLU A 291 10.50 -13.94 11.35
CA GLU A 291 11.68 -13.74 10.48
C GLU A 291 11.42 -12.83 9.27
N ARG A 292 10.17 -12.71 8.83
CA ARG A 292 9.77 -11.87 7.69
C ARG A 292 9.62 -10.40 8.05
N LEU A 293 9.62 -10.07 9.36
CA LEU A 293 9.47 -8.71 9.87
C LEU A 293 10.79 -8.20 10.46
N ARG A 294 10.94 -6.89 10.41
CA ARG A 294 11.99 -6.15 11.11
C ARG A 294 11.38 -5.24 12.15
N TYR A 295 11.82 -5.36 13.39
CA TYR A 295 11.53 -4.40 14.46
C TYR A 295 12.41 -3.16 14.25
N ILE A 296 11.80 -2.00 14.01
CA ILE A 296 12.51 -0.73 13.83
C ILE A 296 12.30 0.10 15.10
N ALA A 297 13.32 0.10 15.96
CA ALA A 297 13.32 0.93 17.17
C ALA A 297 13.46 2.41 16.80
N VAL A 298 12.48 3.20 17.21
CA VAL A 298 12.50 4.66 17.15
C VAL A 298 12.56 5.22 18.57
N HIS A 299 12.74 6.51 18.73
CA HIS A 299 12.94 7.14 20.05
C HIS A 299 11.71 7.87 20.59
N HIS A 300 10.63 7.91 19.79
CA HIS A 300 9.34 8.48 20.22
C HIS A 300 8.19 7.84 19.40
N GLU A 301 7.06 7.62 20.05
CA GLU A 301 5.90 6.95 19.41
C GLU A 301 5.24 7.82 18.34
N GLN A 302 5.33 9.14 18.46
CA GLN A 302 4.95 10.05 17.39
C GLN A 302 5.76 9.75 16.11
N ALA A 303 7.06 9.55 16.27
CA ALA A 303 7.94 9.19 15.16
C ALA A 303 7.63 7.80 14.62
N ALA A 304 7.27 6.83 15.46
CA ALA A 304 6.80 5.51 14.99
C ALA A 304 5.57 5.64 14.08
N ALA A 305 4.58 6.43 14.51
CA ALA A 305 3.36 6.66 13.75
C ALA A 305 3.61 7.41 12.42
N MET A 306 4.46 8.43 12.44
CA MET A 306 4.84 9.19 11.24
C MET A 306 5.70 8.36 10.28
N ALA A 307 6.58 7.49 10.79
CA ALA A 307 7.35 6.57 9.95
C ALA A 307 6.45 5.50 9.29
N ALA A 308 5.47 4.97 10.02
CA ALA A 308 4.46 4.08 9.46
C ALA A 308 3.70 4.77 8.30
N GLU A 309 3.34 6.05 8.45
CA GLU A 309 2.74 6.83 7.37
C GLU A 309 3.68 6.97 6.16
N GLY A 310 4.94 7.33 6.39
CA GLY A 310 5.95 7.44 5.32
C GLY A 310 6.16 6.13 4.56
N TYR A 311 6.22 5.01 5.27
CA TYR A 311 6.31 3.67 4.71
C TYR A 311 5.10 3.33 3.83
N ALA A 312 3.89 3.60 4.32
CA ALA A 312 2.66 3.34 3.58
C ALA A 312 2.58 4.15 2.27
N ARG A 313 3.01 5.42 2.30
CA ARG A 313 3.02 6.29 1.11
C ARG A 313 3.94 5.79 -0.01
N ILE A 314 5.00 5.08 0.33
CA ILE A 314 5.95 4.52 -0.65
C ILE A 314 5.53 3.13 -1.11
N THR A 315 5.21 2.24 -0.17
CA THR A 315 4.93 0.84 -0.50
C THR A 315 3.54 0.58 -1.06
N GLY A 316 2.58 1.50 -0.80
CA GLY A 316 1.16 1.27 -1.07
C GLY A 316 0.54 0.15 -0.21
N LYS A 317 1.27 -0.32 0.82
CA LYS A 317 0.82 -1.27 1.84
C LYS A 317 0.55 -0.52 3.15
N PRO A 318 -0.20 -1.08 4.10
CA PRO A 318 -0.35 -0.46 5.41
C PRO A 318 1.00 -0.28 6.11
N GLY A 319 1.21 0.91 6.70
CA GLY A 319 2.30 1.10 7.64
C GLY A 319 1.90 0.63 9.03
N VAL A 320 2.83 0.04 9.78
CA VAL A 320 2.54 -0.54 11.10
C VAL A 320 3.37 0.14 12.18
N ALA A 321 2.69 0.60 13.24
CA ALA A 321 3.36 1.08 14.45
C ALA A 321 2.90 0.28 15.66
N LEU A 322 3.88 -0.12 16.49
CA LEU A 322 3.66 -0.83 17.75
C LEU A 322 4.05 0.07 18.91
N VAL A 323 3.14 0.26 19.85
CA VAL A 323 3.34 1.10 21.03
C VAL A 323 2.90 0.39 22.31
N THR A 324 3.40 0.87 23.46
CA THR A 324 2.99 0.33 24.75
C THR A 324 1.72 1.03 25.27
N SER A 325 1.22 0.59 26.42
CA SER A 325 0.08 1.20 27.12
C SER A 325 0.36 2.66 27.52
N GLY A 326 -0.71 3.41 27.80
CA GLY A 326 -0.67 4.77 28.33
C GLY A 326 0.06 5.77 27.44
N PRO A 327 1.21 6.32 27.88
CA PRO A 327 1.92 7.33 27.10
C PRO A 327 2.34 6.85 25.72
N GLY A 328 2.58 5.55 25.51
CA GLY A 328 2.88 5.00 24.19
C GLY A 328 1.78 5.27 23.20
N GLY A 329 0.53 4.95 23.56
CA GLY A 329 -0.63 5.25 22.73
C GLY A 329 -0.86 6.76 22.55
N THR A 330 -0.86 7.54 23.62
CA THR A 330 -1.16 8.98 23.55
C THR A 330 -0.13 9.76 22.74
N ASN A 331 1.16 9.40 22.82
CA ASN A 331 2.22 10.03 22.03
C ASN A 331 2.04 9.77 20.51
N ALA A 332 1.49 8.64 20.11
CA ALA A 332 1.29 8.30 18.69
C ALA A 332 0.16 9.11 18.01
N THR A 333 -0.75 9.70 18.76
CA THR A 333 -2.01 10.30 18.25
C THR A 333 -1.81 11.37 17.18
N THR A 334 -0.75 12.15 17.25
CA THR A 334 -0.42 13.16 16.22
C THR A 334 -0.20 12.51 14.85
N GLY A 335 0.57 11.41 14.79
CA GLY A 335 0.78 10.68 13.53
C GLY A 335 -0.48 9.97 13.04
N VAL A 336 -1.29 9.41 13.97
CA VAL A 336 -2.60 8.82 13.62
C VAL A 336 -3.51 9.85 12.97
N CYS A 337 -3.58 11.06 13.53
CA CYS A 337 -4.39 12.16 12.99
C CYS A 337 -3.90 12.59 11.59
N GLY A 338 -2.58 12.62 11.37
CA GLY A 338 -1.99 12.87 10.05
C GLY A 338 -2.45 11.86 9.01
N ALA A 339 -2.30 10.58 9.32
CA ALA A 339 -2.73 9.48 8.47
C ALA A 339 -4.24 9.49 8.20
N TRP A 340 -5.05 9.83 9.22
CA TRP A 340 -6.51 9.98 9.09
C TRP A 340 -6.90 11.04 8.08
N ILE A 341 -6.36 12.25 8.23
CA ILE A 341 -6.72 13.39 7.39
C ILE A 341 -6.26 13.17 5.94
N ASP A 342 -5.08 12.60 5.75
CA ASP A 342 -4.50 12.35 4.42
C ASP A 342 -4.93 10.99 3.82
N SER A 343 -5.78 10.23 4.53
CA SER A 343 -6.34 8.95 4.06
C SER A 343 -5.27 7.89 3.81
N ILE A 344 -4.27 7.79 4.70
CA ILE A 344 -3.17 6.84 4.57
C ILE A 344 -3.48 5.57 5.37
N PRO A 345 -3.40 4.38 4.75
CA PRO A 345 -3.63 3.12 5.45
C PRO A 345 -2.51 2.85 6.44
N THR A 346 -2.84 2.85 7.73
CA THR A 346 -1.90 2.52 8.82
C THR A 346 -2.59 1.64 9.86
N ILE A 347 -1.85 0.73 10.44
CA ILE A 347 -2.31 -0.17 11.51
C ILE A 347 -1.49 0.15 12.77
N TYR A 348 -2.19 0.59 13.80
CA TYR A 348 -1.61 0.82 15.11
C TYR A 348 -1.95 -0.34 16.02
N ILE A 349 -0.94 -0.88 16.67
CA ILE A 349 -1.09 -1.97 17.66
C ILE A 349 -0.55 -1.45 18.97
N SER A 350 -1.38 -1.43 20.01
CA SER A 350 -0.95 -1.07 21.36
C SER A 350 -1.05 -2.25 22.31
N GLY A 351 -0.07 -2.34 23.19
CA GLY A 351 -0.25 -3.12 24.39
C GLY A 351 -1.09 -2.37 25.42
N GLN A 352 -1.72 -3.11 26.31
CA GLN A 352 -2.57 -2.58 27.37
C GLN A 352 -2.28 -3.30 28.70
N VAL A 353 -2.83 -2.81 29.79
CA VAL A 353 -2.84 -3.52 31.08
C VAL A 353 -3.57 -4.87 30.95
N THR A 354 -3.55 -5.72 31.97
CA THR A 354 -4.29 -6.98 31.96
C THR A 354 -5.80 -6.72 31.91
N SER A 355 -6.55 -7.63 31.31
CA SER A 355 -8.00 -7.47 31.08
C SER A 355 -8.80 -7.26 32.35
N ASP A 356 -8.38 -7.82 33.47
CA ASP A 356 -8.98 -7.67 34.81
C ASP A 356 -8.68 -6.32 35.49
N THR A 357 -7.72 -5.56 34.98
CA THR A 357 -7.34 -4.23 35.50
C THR A 357 -7.66 -3.10 34.51
N LEU A 358 -8.46 -3.36 33.47
CA LEU A 358 -8.97 -2.33 32.57
C LEU A 358 -9.96 -1.41 33.32
N ILE A 359 -9.91 -0.12 33.01
CA ILE A 359 -10.86 0.88 33.54
C ILE A 359 -12.29 0.47 33.22
N ALA A 360 -12.54 0.03 31.98
CA ALA A 360 -13.87 -0.32 31.49
C ALA A 360 -14.93 0.69 31.93
N ASP A 361 -16.08 0.20 32.44
CA ASP A 361 -17.19 1.04 32.93
C ASP A 361 -17.10 1.39 34.43
N THR A 362 -15.92 1.29 35.01
CA THR A 362 -15.71 1.54 36.45
C THR A 362 -15.92 2.99 36.86
N GLY A 363 -15.82 3.94 35.93
CA GLY A 363 -15.84 5.38 36.20
C GLY A 363 -14.56 5.92 36.84
N LEU A 364 -13.53 5.08 37.01
CA LEU A 364 -12.23 5.49 37.49
C LEU A 364 -11.46 6.24 36.40
N ARG A 365 -10.52 7.10 36.78
CA ARG A 365 -9.60 7.72 35.82
C ARG A 365 -8.50 6.78 35.34
N GLN A 366 -8.10 5.84 36.22
CA GLN A 366 -7.09 4.83 35.97
C GLN A 366 -7.29 3.69 36.96
N PHE A 367 -7.11 2.45 36.52
CA PHE A 367 -7.13 1.26 37.38
C PHE A 367 -5.83 0.48 37.24
N GLY A 368 -5.44 0.07 36.05
CA GLY A 368 -4.15 -0.55 35.79
C GLY A 368 -2.99 0.44 35.73
N ILE A 369 -1.75 -0.06 35.84
CA ILE A 369 -0.54 0.76 35.81
C ILE A 369 -0.35 1.38 34.43
N GLN A 370 -0.22 2.72 34.35
CA GLN A 370 -0.07 3.46 33.08
C GLN A 370 -1.26 3.29 32.10
N GLU A 371 -2.38 2.81 32.57
CA GLU A 371 -3.57 2.67 31.75
C GLU A 371 -4.09 4.02 31.24
N SER A 372 -4.49 4.06 30.01
CA SER A 372 -5.35 5.10 29.43
C SER A 372 -6.37 4.45 28.49
N ASN A 373 -7.56 5.04 28.42
CA ASN A 373 -8.57 4.60 27.46
C ASN A 373 -8.20 5.11 26.06
N ILE A 374 -7.24 4.44 25.44
CA ILE A 374 -6.72 4.86 24.13
C ILE A 374 -7.77 4.74 23.03
N ILE A 375 -8.68 3.79 23.11
CA ILE A 375 -9.71 3.60 22.10
C ILE A 375 -10.63 4.81 21.99
N ASP A 376 -11.09 5.37 23.11
CA ASP A 376 -11.92 6.57 23.07
C ASP A 376 -11.16 7.81 22.57
N LEU A 377 -9.83 7.87 22.79
CA LEU A 377 -8.99 8.93 22.28
C LEU A 377 -8.81 8.86 20.76
N VAL A 378 -8.66 7.67 20.20
CA VAL A 378 -8.36 7.50 18.76
C VAL A 378 -9.59 7.19 17.90
N LYS A 379 -10.71 6.81 18.48
CA LYS A 379 -11.94 6.50 17.77
C LYS A 379 -12.37 7.56 16.74
N PRO A 380 -12.30 8.88 17.01
CA PRO A 380 -12.69 9.91 16.04
C PRO A 380 -11.67 10.11 14.90
N ILE A 381 -10.48 9.54 15.02
CA ILE A 381 -9.38 9.67 14.04
C ILE A 381 -8.92 8.32 13.48
N THR A 382 -9.78 7.30 13.55
CA THR A 382 -9.55 5.98 12.98
C THR A 382 -10.81 5.44 12.31
N LYS A 383 -10.65 4.55 11.35
CA LYS A 383 -11.77 3.84 10.72
C LYS A 383 -12.28 2.70 11.59
N TYR A 384 -11.42 2.18 12.43
CA TYR A 384 -11.71 1.10 13.36
C TYR A 384 -10.77 1.18 14.55
N ALA A 385 -11.34 1.07 15.76
CA ALA A 385 -10.54 1.02 16.98
C ALA A 385 -11.22 0.06 17.96
N VAL A 386 -10.46 -0.88 18.53
CA VAL A 386 -10.99 -1.89 19.43
C VAL A 386 -9.94 -2.36 20.44
N THR A 387 -10.38 -2.59 21.69
CA THR A 387 -9.62 -3.40 22.66
C THR A 387 -10.05 -4.85 22.52
N VAL A 388 -9.11 -5.75 22.21
CA VAL A 388 -9.39 -7.18 22.01
C VAL A 388 -9.32 -7.88 23.35
N THR A 389 -10.47 -8.17 23.96
CA THR A 389 -10.56 -8.86 25.27
C THR A 389 -10.85 -10.36 25.15
N ASP A 390 -11.38 -10.81 24.00
CA ASP A 390 -11.58 -12.22 23.70
C ASP A 390 -10.52 -12.69 22.67
N PRO A 391 -9.59 -13.57 23.06
CA PRO A 391 -8.54 -14.06 22.18
C PRO A 391 -9.06 -14.81 20.95
N SER A 392 -10.26 -15.42 21.01
CA SER A 392 -10.86 -16.14 19.87
C SER A 392 -11.24 -15.23 18.70
N THR A 393 -11.44 -13.94 18.97
CA THR A 393 -11.88 -12.94 17.98
C THR A 393 -10.73 -12.25 17.26
N ILE A 394 -9.48 -12.59 17.57
CA ILE A 394 -8.31 -11.87 17.05
C ILE A 394 -8.25 -11.86 15.51
N ARG A 395 -8.56 -12.97 14.86
CA ARG A 395 -8.58 -13.07 13.39
C ARG A 395 -9.61 -12.12 12.80
N HIS A 396 -10.83 -12.13 13.35
CA HIS A 396 -11.89 -11.21 12.92
C HIS A 396 -11.45 -9.76 13.01
N HIS A 397 -10.83 -9.36 14.11
CA HIS A 397 -10.40 -7.99 14.32
C HIS A 397 -9.26 -7.59 13.39
N LEU A 398 -8.28 -8.46 13.14
CA LEU A 398 -7.18 -8.21 12.21
C LEU A 398 -7.68 -8.08 10.76
N GLU A 399 -8.48 -9.03 10.30
CA GLU A 399 -9.05 -9.01 8.94
C GLU A 399 -9.95 -7.78 8.73
N LYS A 400 -10.80 -7.45 9.71
CA LYS A 400 -11.64 -6.25 9.68
C LYS A 400 -10.83 -4.96 9.66
N ALA A 401 -9.82 -4.87 10.52
CA ALA A 401 -8.91 -3.71 10.57
C ALA A 401 -8.21 -3.51 9.23
N TYR A 402 -7.63 -4.57 8.66
CA TYR A 402 -6.98 -4.52 7.37
C TYR A 402 -7.96 -4.13 6.25
N TYR A 403 -9.12 -4.75 6.19
CA TYR A 403 -10.16 -4.43 5.22
C TYR A 403 -10.52 -2.94 5.28
N LEU A 404 -10.87 -2.45 6.47
CA LEU A 404 -11.27 -1.05 6.64
C LEU A 404 -10.13 -0.08 6.38
N ALA A 405 -8.89 -0.42 6.74
CA ALA A 405 -7.73 0.44 6.47
C ALA A 405 -7.49 0.64 4.98
N THR A 406 -7.78 -0.38 4.14
CA THR A 406 -7.35 -0.43 2.74
C THR A 406 -8.48 -0.30 1.71
N THR A 407 -9.75 -0.37 2.13
CA THR A 407 -10.90 -0.31 1.22
C THR A 407 -11.71 0.97 1.37
N GLY A 408 -12.44 1.33 0.32
CA GLY A 408 -13.13 2.60 0.24
C GLY A 408 -12.13 3.76 0.34
N ARG A 409 -12.43 4.79 1.13
CA ARG A 409 -11.44 5.80 1.51
C ARG A 409 -10.49 5.19 2.55
N PRO A 410 -9.19 4.98 2.25
CA PRO A 410 -8.25 4.37 3.19
C PRO A 410 -8.06 5.22 4.46
N GLY A 411 -7.49 4.62 5.51
CA GLY A 411 -7.19 5.35 6.73
C GLY A 411 -6.67 4.46 7.86
N PRO A 412 -6.30 5.07 9.00
CA PRO A 412 -5.75 4.36 10.14
C PRO A 412 -6.79 3.49 10.86
N VAL A 413 -6.28 2.42 11.46
CA VAL A 413 -7.02 1.53 12.38
C VAL A 413 -6.19 1.27 13.62
N TRP A 414 -6.84 0.89 14.74
CA TRP A 414 -6.16 0.68 16.01
C TRP A 414 -6.64 -0.60 16.71
N LEU A 415 -5.70 -1.46 17.08
CA LEU A 415 -5.93 -2.67 17.87
C LEU A 415 -5.19 -2.54 19.21
N ASP A 416 -5.91 -2.57 20.30
CA ASP A 416 -5.40 -2.47 21.66
C ASP A 416 -5.50 -3.84 22.33
N ILE A 417 -4.36 -4.42 22.74
CA ILE A 417 -4.28 -5.83 23.16
C ILE A 417 -3.83 -5.91 24.62
N PRO A 418 -4.70 -6.31 25.56
CA PRO A 418 -4.33 -6.52 26.94
C PRO A 418 -3.21 -7.54 27.13
N LEU A 419 -2.36 -7.31 28.10
CA LEU A 419 -1.11 -8.06 28.33
C LEU A 419 -1.34 -9.56 28.52
N ASP A 420 -2.36 -9.95 29.28
CA ASP A 420 -2.75 -11.34 29.48
C ASP A 420 -3.30 -11.99 28.20
N ILE A 421 -3.96 -11.21 27.34
CA ILE A 421 -4.47 -11.67 26.03
C ILE A 421 -3.32 -11.87 25.05
N GLN A 422 -2.31 -11.00 25.04
CA GLN A 422 -1.12 -11.15 24.18
C GLN A 422 -0.44 -12.51 24.34
N GLY A 423 -0.42 -13.04 25.56
CA GLY A 423 0.21 -14.31 25.92
C GLY A 423 -0.64 -15.55 25.70
N LYS A 424 -1.94 -15.41 25.38
CA LYS A 424 -2.84 -16.56 25.21
C LYS A 424 -2.47 -17.41 23.99
N MET A 425 -2.63 -18.71 24.16
CA MET A 425 -2.59 -19.66 23.04
C MET A 425 -3.96 -19.71 22.37
N VAL A 426 -4.01 -19.59 21.07
CA VAL A 426 -5.23 -19.66 20.26
C VAL A 426 -5.11 -20.82 19.26
N ASN A 427 -6.24 -21.46 19.00
CA ASN A 427 -6.34 -22.52 18.00
C ASN A 427 -6.74 -21.88 16.65
N LEU A 428 -5.85 -21.92 15.66
CA LEU A 428 -6.10 -21.32 14.35
C LEU A 428 -7.35 -21.86 13.64
N ASP A 429 -7.72 -23.11 13.89
CA ASP A 429 -8.89 -23.74 13.27
C ASP A 429 -10.22 -23.22 13.85
N GLU A 430 -10.18 -22.64 15.06
CA GLU A 430 -11.35 -22.11 15.75
C GLU A 430 -11.54 -20.59 15.59
N LEU A 431 -10.55 -19.91 15.00
CA LEU A 431 -10.62 -18.47 14.79
C LEU A 431 -11.59 -18.12 13.67
N GLU A 432 -12.64 -17.39 14.02
CA GLU A 432 -13.60 -16.87 13.05
C GLU A 432 -12.99 -15.69 12.26
N GLY A 433 -13.14 -15.72 10.93
CA GLY A 433 -12.73 -14.64 10.05
C GLY A 433 -13.75 -13.49 9.98
N TYR A 434 -13.38 -12.43 9.30
CA TYR A 434 -14.28 -11.32 8.99
C TYR A 434 -14.81 -11.44 7.54
N THR A 435 -16.13 -11.35 7.38
CA THR A 435 -16.78 -11.28 6.08
C THR A 435 -17.41 -9.90 5.91
N PRO A 436 -16.97 -9.09 4.92
CA PRO A 436 -17.62 -7.82 4.62
C PRO A 436 -19.05 -8.01 4.14
N ASP A 437 -19.96 -7.09 4.49
CA ASP A 437 -21.32 -7.07 3.94
C ASP A 437 -21.27 -6.74 2.42
N GLU A 438 -21.75 -7.66 1.58
CA GLU A 438 -21.68 -7.54 0.11
C GLU A 438 -22.77 -6.62 -0.50
N THR A 439 -23.60 -5.94 0.29
CA THR A 439 -24.89 -5.40 -0.15
C THR A 439 -24.86 -4.14 -1.04
N GLU A 440 -23.72 -3.56 -1.40
CA GLU A 440 -23.73 -2.23 -2.07
C GLU A 440 -23.15 -2.17 -3.51
N HIS A 441 -22.73 -3.26 -4.14
CA HIS A 441 -21.92 -3.13 -5.36
C HIS A 441 -22.63 -3.33 -6.72
N SER A 442 -23.85 -3.83 -6.78
CA SER A 442 -24.46 -4.18 -8.09
C SER A 442 -25.18 -3.03 -8.80
N ASP A 443 -25.75 -2.07 -8.09
CA ASP A 443 -26.54 -0.98 -8.71
C ASP A 443 -25.70 0.24 -9.13
N ASN A 444 -24.50 0.40 -8.57
CA ASN A 444 -23.68 1.59 -8.76
C ASN A 444 -23.10 1.71 -10.20
N ARG A 445 -22.86 0.62 -10.91
CA ARG A 445 -22.23 0.67 -12.23
C ARG A 445 -23.11 1.35 -13.29
N ASN A 446 -24.40 1.06 -13.33
CA ASN A 446 -25.31 1.69 -14.31
C ASN A 446 -25.48 3.19 -14.03
N ILE A 447 -25.42 3.58 -12.75
CA ILE A 447 -25.47 5.00 -12.34
C ILE A 447 -24.19 5.69 -12.82
N LEU A 448 -23.04 5.09 -12.58
CA LEU A 448 -21.73 5.60 -12.99
C LEU A 448 -21.67 5.82 -14.50
N VAL A 449 -22.08 4.86 -15.31
CA VAL A 449 -22.07 4.96 -16.78
C VAL A 449 -22.88 6.19 -17.23
N LYS A 450 -24.10 6.39 -16.70
CA LYS A 450 -24.95 7.56 -17.03
C LYS A 450 -24.34 8.88 -16.57
N GLN A 451 -23.72 8.91 -15.39
CA GLN A 451 -23.03 10.11 -14.89
C GLN A 451 -21.83 10.46 -15.77
N ILE A 452 -21.11 9.45 -16.29
CA ILE A 452 -19.99 9.66 -17.21
C ILE A 452 -20.48 10.17 -18.57
N GLU A 453 -21.62 9.71 -19.09
CA GLU A 453 -22.26 10.29 -20.29
C GLU A 453 -22.53 11.79 -20.09
N GLN A 454 -23.05 12.18 -18.93
CA GLN A 454 -23.23 13.59 -18.58
C GLN A 454 -21.89 14.34 -18.50
N CYS A 455 -20.87 13.74 -17.89
CA CYS A 455 -19.51 14.29 -17.83
C CYS A 455 -18.96 14.56 -19.25
N VAL A 456 -19.06 13.57 -20.14
CA VAL A 456 -18.65 13.71 -21.56
C VAL A 456 -19.40 14.84 -22.24
N THR A 457 -20.72 14.94 -22.04
CA THR A 457 -21.52 16.03 -22.60
C THR A 457 -21.05 17.39 -22.10
N MET A 458 -20.75 17.54 -20.81
CA MET A 458 -20.22 18.78 -20.24
C MET A 458 -18.83 19.11 -20.81
N LEU A 459 -17.95 18.12 -20.98
CA LEU A 459 -16.65 18.29 -21.61
C LEU A 459 -16.75 18.74 -23.07
N GLN A 460 -17.73 18.24 -23.81
CA GLN A 460 -17.98 18.65 -25.21
C GLN A 460 -18.45 20.09 -25.33
N GLN A 461 -19.10 20.63 -24.32
CA GLN A 461 -19.66 22.00 -24.31
C GLN A 461 -18.68 23.04 -23.75
N ALA A 462 -17.62 22.60 -23.07
CA ALA A 462 -16.68 23.47 -22.40
C ALA A 462 -15.68 24.06 -23.39
N GLU A 463 -15.41 25.35 -23.27
CA GLU A 463 -14.38 26.07 -24.02
C GLU A 463 -13.06 26.17 -23.24
N ARG A 464 -13.13 26.20 -21.92
CA ARG A 464 -11.98 26.34 -21.00
C ARG A 464 -11.99 25.28 -19.89
N PRO A 465 -12.05 23.98 -20.26
CA PRO A 465 -12.01 22.91 -19.27
C PRO A 465 -10.65 22.79 -18.60
N VAL A 466 -10.65 22.38 -17.33
CA VAL A 466 -9.42 22.11 -16.54
C VAL A 466 -9.59 20.81 -15.76
N LEU A 467 -8.57 19.97 -15.78
CA LEU A 467 -8.47 18.80 -14.94
C LEU A 467 -7.74 19.14 -13.64
N ILE A 468 -8.37 18.90 -12.50
CA ILE A 468 -7.72 19.01 -11.17
C ILE A 468 -7.47 17.62 -10.62
N THR A 469 -6.20 17.30 -10.38
CA THR A 469 -5.80 16.02 -9.80
C THR A 469 -5.67 16.08 -8.28
N GLY A 470 -6.07 15.01 -7.61
CA GLY A 470 -5.92 14.83 -6.17
C GLY A 470 -5.22 13.53 -5.79
N TYR A 471 -4.88 13.38 -4.51
CA TYR A 471 -4.15 12.21 -4.00
C TYR A 471 -4.97 10.90 -4.09
N GLY A 472 -6.31 11.00 -4.14
CA GLY A 472 -7.20 9.86 -4.34
C GLY A 472 -6.89 9.04 -5.59
N ILE A 473 -6.32 9.66 -6.63
CA ILE A 473 -5.85 8.94 -7.84
C ILE A 473 -4.74 7.94 -7.50
N ARG A 474 -3.78 8.36 -6.65
CA ARG A 474 -2.70 7.45 -6.19
C ARG A 474 -3.22 6.36 -5.28
N LEU A 475 -4.11 6.69 -4.35
CA LEU A 475 -4.75 5.71 -3.46
C LEU A 475 -5.53 4.66 -4.26
N ALA A 476 -6.15 5.05 -5.36
CA ALA A 476 -6.82 4.16 -6.32
C ALA A 476 -5.84 3.40 -7.25
N LYS A 477 -4.52 3.67 -7.18
CA LYS A 477 -3.50 3.12 -8.10
C LYS A 477 -3.84 3.41 -9.57
N GLY A 478 -4.30 4.63 -9.85
CA GLY A 478 -4.83 5.10 -11.13
C GLY A 478 -3.87 5.98 -11.93
N GLU A 479 -2.56 5.98 -11.64
CA GLU A 479 -1.57 6.86 -12.28
C GLU A 479 -1.48 6.64 -13.80
N GLN A 480 -1.53 5.40 -14.24
CA GLN A 480 -1.47 5.06 -15.67
C GLN A 480 -2.74 5.50 -16.41
N GLU A 481 -3.90 5.30 -15.78
CA GLU A 481 -5.18 5.75 -16.31
C GLU A 481 -5.24 7.28 -16.39
N LEU A 482 -4.65 7.97 -15.39
CA LEU A 482 -4.54 9.43 -15.41
C LEU A 482 -3.74 9.93 -16.62
N LEU A 483 -2.55 9.40 -16.85
CA LEU A 483 -1.72 9.82 -17.98
C LEU A 483 -2.44 9.61 -19.32
N LYS A 484 -3.07 8.46 -19.53
CA LYS A 484 -3.90 8.20 -20.72
C LYS A 484 -5.06 9.17 -20.85
N LEU A 485 -5.70 9.53 -19.73
CA LEU A 485 -6.81 10.48 -19.75
C LEU A 485 -6.35 11.90 -20.09
N VAL A 486 -5.21 12.34 -19.57
CA VAL A 486 -4.61 13.63 -19.87
C VAL A 486 -4.31 13.75 -21.36
N GLU A 487 -3.68 12.74 -21.94
CA GLU A 487 -3.38 12.69 -23.40
C GLU A 487 -4.68 12.68 -24.23
N LYS A 488 -5.68 11.91 -23.82
CA LYS A 488 -6.95 11.80 -24.55
C LYS A 488 -7.78 13.07 -24.52
N LEU A 489 -7.80 13.77 -23.39
CA LEU A 489 -8.56 15.02 -23.25
C LEU A 489 -7.85 16.23 -23.88
N GLY A 490 -6.52 16.29 -23.81
CA GLY A 490 -5.75 17.41 -24.34
C GLY A 490 -6.03 18.76 -23.66
N ILE A 491 -6.42 18.74 -22.37
CA ILE A 491 -6.79 19.94 -21.59
C ILE A 491 -5.73 20.29 -20.56
N PRO A 492 -5.70 21.53 -20.04
CA PRO A 492 -4.80 21.92 -18.95
C PRO A 492 -5.02 21.08 -17.69
N VAL A 493 -3.93 20.71 -17.02
CA VAL A 493 -3.96 19.99 -15.74
C VAL A 493 -3.33 20.83 -14.65
N VAL A 494 -4.02 20.89 -13.51
CA VAL A 494 -3.56 21.56 -12.29
C VAL A 494 -3.61 20.55 -11.15
N SER A 495 -2.55 20.48 -10.34
CA SER A 495 -2.49 19.53 -9.24
C SER A 495 -2.80 20.18 -7.88
N SER A 496 -3.27 19.37 -6.93
CA SER A 496 -3.15 19.68 -5.50
C SER A 496 -1.70 19.49 -5.04
N TRP A 497 -1.36 19.98 -3.87
CA TRP A 497 -0.01 19.78 -3.31
C TRP A 497 0.36 18.30 -3.14
N THR A 498 -0.61 17.51 -2.67
CA THR A 498 -0.42 16.08 -2.40
C THR A 498 -0.41 15.20 -3.65
N SER A 499 -0.73 15.78 -4.80
CA SER A 499 -0.76 15.10 -6.11
C SER A 499 0.25 15.66 -7.11
N SER A 500 1.17 16.50 -6.66
CA SER A 500 2.14 17.17 -7.53
C SER A 500 3.16 16.23 -8.19
N ASP A 501 3.26 15.00 -7.71
CA ASP A 501 4.13 13.94 -8.24
C ASP A 501 3.39 12.91 -9.12
N LEU A 502 2.10 13.15 -9.45
CA LEU A 502 1.33 12.28 -10.34
C LEU A 502 1.63 12.51 -11.83
N ILE A 503 2.00 13.75 -12.17
CA ILE A 503 2.33 14.14 -13.54
C ILE A 503 3.64 14.92 -13.50
N PRO A 504 4.63 14.58 -14.35
CA PRO A 504 5.87 15.33 -14.43
C PRO A 504 5.62 16.83 -14.69
N THR A 505 6.34 17.69 -14.00
CA THR A 505 6.19 19.15 -14.15
C THR A 505 6.47 19.64 -15.59
N GLY A 506 7.32 18.91 -16.33
CA GLY A 506 7.63 19.16 -17.73
C GLY A 506 6.58 18.69 -18.73
N HIS A 507 5.53 17.98 -18.27
CA HIS A 507 4.47 17.48 -19.14
C HIS A 507 3.73 18.65 -19.81
N GLU A 508 3.42 18.52 -21.10
CA GLU A 508 2.87 19.62 -21.88
C GLU A 508 1.50 20.12 -21.42
N HIS A 509 0.70 19.28 -20.80
CA HIS A 509 -0.60 19.66 -20.25
C HIS A 509 -0.54 20.15 -18.80
N TYR A 510 0.58 19.94 -18.11
CA TYR A 510 0.74 20.35 -16.71
C TYR A 510 1.04 21.85 -16.60
N ILE A 511 0.13 22.60 -15.98
CA ILE A 511 0.28 24.05 -15.84
C ILE A 511 0.92 24.42 -14.50
N GLY A 512 0.48 23.84 -13.40
CA GLY A 512 1.00 24.17 -12.07
C GLY A 512 0.10 23.68 -10.95
N ARG A 513 0.19 24.35 -9.82
CA ARG A 513 -0.54 24.04 -8.58
C ARG A 513 -1.46 25.20 -8.24
N SER A 514 -2.72 24.90 -7.87
CA SER A 514 -3.66 25.93 -7.41
C SER A 514 -3.76 26.00 -5.89
N GLY A 515 -4.12 27.15 -5.37
CA GLY A 515 -4.38 27.35 -3.95
C GLY A 515 -3.78 28.63 -3.37
N ILE A 516 -3.86 28.76 -2.05
CA ILE A 516 -3.38 29.96 -1.31
C ILE A 516 -1.87 30.19 -1.43
N MET A 517 -1.12 29.12 -1.68
CA MET A 517 0.30 29.10 -1.97
C MET A 517 0.54 28.45 -3.33
N GLY A 518 -0.39 28.60 -4.26
CA GLY A 518 -0.30 28.07 -5.62
C GLY A 518 0.50 28.97 -6.55
N ASP A 519 0.75 28.45 -7.74
CA ASP A 519 1.38 29.19 -8.82
C ASP A 519 0.38 30.21 -9.41
N ARG A 520 0.83 31.37 -9.90
CA ARG A 520 -0.06 32.31 -10.61
C ARG A 520 -0.74 31.66 -11.80
N ALA A 521 0.02 30.91 -12.60
CA ALA A 521 -0.49 30.19 -13.75
C ALA A 521 -1.57 29.16 -13.36
N GLY A 522 -1.34 28.38 -12.31
CA GLY A 522 -2.33 27.43 -11.78
C GLY A 522 -3.61 28.12 -11.31
N ASN A 523 -3.47 29.22 -10.56
CA ASN A 523 -4.63 29.98 -10.08
C ASN A 523 -5.38 30.70 -11.22
N PHE A 524 -4.71 31.33 -12.18
CA PHE A 524 -5.37 31.89 -13.36
C PHE A 524 -6.09 30.85 -14.18
N THR A 525 -5.48 29.67 -14.37
CA THR A 525 -6.08 28.56 -15.10
C THR A 525 -7.41 28.11 -14.44
N VAL A 526 -7.41 27.90 -13.12
CA VAL A 526 -8.59 27.46 -12.38
C VAL A 526 -9.67 28.57 -12.33
N GLN A 527 -9.27 29.82 -12.08
CA GLN A 527 -10.21 30.93 -11.89
C GLN A 527 -10.84 31.42 -13.19
N ASN A 528 -10.22 31.17 -14.35
CA ASN A 528 -10.76 31.47 -15.66
C ASN A 528 -11.44 30.29 -16.36
N ALA A 529 -11.47 29.11 -15.75
CA ALA A 529 -12.14 27.94 -16.29
C ALA A 529 -13.67 28.13 -16.41
N ASP A 530 -14.29 27.44 -17.35
CA ASP A 530 -15.74 27.27 -17.46
C ASP A 530 -16.21 25.88 -17.04
N LEU A 531 -15.27 24.92 -16.94
CA LEU A 531 -15.51 23.58 -16.43
C LEU A 531 -14.29 23.07 -15.65
N LEU A 532 -14.53 22.55 -14.45
CA LEU A 532 -13.54 21.82 -13.68
C LEU A 532 -13.93 20.34 -13.63
N LEU A 533 -13.02 19.46 -14.06
CA LEU A 533 -13.07 18.03 -13.78
C LEU A 533 -12.12 17.73 -12.62
N ILE A 534 -12.66 17.43 -11.45
CA ILE A 534 -11.91 17.25 -10.21
C ILE A 534 -11.93 15.77 -9.85
N ILE A 535 -10.76 15.11 -9.80
CA ILE A 535 -10.67 13.67 -9.56
C ILE A 535 -9.86 13.40 -8.29
N GLY A 536 -10.49 12.79 -7.28
CA GLY A 536 -9.86 12.33 -6.05
C GLY A 536 -9.18 13.44 -5.23
N SER A 537 -9.73 14.66 -5.28
CA SER A 537 -9.22 15.81 -4.54
C SER A 537 -10.24 16.30 -3.53
N ARG A 538 -9.84 16.34 -2.24
CA ARG A 538 -10.68 16.85 -1.16
C ARG A 538 -11.07 18.34 -1.30
N MET A 539 -10.41 19.08 -2.19
CA MET A 539 -10.65 20.50 -2.36
C MET A 539 -10.67 21.25 -1.01
N SER A 540 -9.59 21.10 -0.26
CA SER A 540 -9.43 21.67 1.07
C SER A 540 -9.33 23.21 1.02
N ILE A 541 -9.54 23.90 2.13
CA ILE A 541 -9.44 25.36 2.19
C ILE A 541 -8.13 25.91 1.63
N PRO A 542 -6.94 25.32 1.88
CA PRO A 542 -5.73 25.74 1.21
C PRO A 542 -5.79 25.71 -0.33
N GLN A 543 -6.59 24.83 -0.92
CA GLN A 543 -6.73 24.72 -2.38
C GLN A 543 -7.82 25.65 -2.94
N VAL A 544 -8.94 25.80 -2.25
CA VAL A 544 -10.08 26.65 -2.74
C VAL A 544 -10.01 28.09 -2.22
N GLY A 545 -9.13 28.37 -1.25
CA GLY A 545 -9.00 29.66 -0.58
C GLY A 545 -10.00 29.87 0.57
N TYR A 546 -9.67 30.78 1.48
CA TYR A 546 -10.57 31.09 2.60
C TYR A 546 -11.89 31.70 2.14
N ASN A 547 -11.88 32.48 1.03
CA ASN A 547 -13.07 32.96 0.38
C ASN A 547 -13.53 32.00 -0.73
N PHE A 548 -13.85 30.76 -0.33
CA PHE A 548 -14.20 29.69 -1.26
C PHE A 548 -15.41 29.98 -2.14
N LYS A 549 -16.23 30.97 -1.81
CA LYS A 549 -17.36 31.43 -2.67
C LYS A 549 -16.89 32.04 -3.98
N THR A 550 -15.65 32.52 -4.02
CA THR A 550 -15.05 33.09 -5.23
C THR A 550 -14.26 32.09 -6.06
N PHE A 551 -14.12 30.84 -5.54
CA PHE A 551 -13.37 29.79 -6.22
C PHE A 551 -14.06 29.36 -7.51
N ALA A 552 -13.32 29.48 -8.64
CA ALA A 552 -13.76 29.06 -9.97
C ALA A 552 -15.24 29.46 -10.26
N ARG A 553 -15.57 30.72 -9.99
CA ARG A 553 -16.93 31.24 -10.02
C ARG A 553 -17.60 31.19 -11.39
N GLY A 554 -16.81 31.12 -12.48
CA GLY A 554 -17.27 30.96 -13.85
C GLY A 554 -17.43 29.53 -14.31
N ALA A 555 -17.01 28.54 -13.49
CA ALA A 555 -16.92 27.14 -13.89
C ALA A 555 -18.05 26.28 -13.33
N LYS A 556 -18.58 25.38 -14.15
CA LYS A 556 -19.28 24.18 -13.66
C LYS A 556 -18.25 23.21 -13.06
N ARG A 557 -18.69 22.40 -12.11
CA ARG A 557 -17.80 21.52 -11.34
C ARG A 557 -18.27 20.08 -11.38
N ILE A 558 -17.48 19.22 -11.98
CA ILE A 558 -17.64 17.76 -11.90
C ILE A 558 -16.66 17.29 -10.82
N VAL A 559 -17.16 16.67 -9.77
CA VAL A 559 -16.33 16.18 -8.67
C VAL A 559 -16.49 14.68 -8.54
N VAL A 560 -15.37 13.98 -8.60
CA VAL A 560 -15.27 12.51 -8.46
C VAL A 560 -14.54 12.21 -7.16
N ASP A 561 -15.23 11.59 -6.23
CA ASP A 561 -14.64 11.16 -4.96
C ASP A 561 -15.29 9.86 -4.49
N ILE A 562 -14.55 9.08 -3.71
CA ILE A 562 -15.03 7.83 -3.11
C ILE A 562 -15.83 8.07 -1.83
N ASP A 563 -15.69 9.27 -1.22
CA ASP A 563 -16.34 9.64 0.03
C ASP A 563 -17.53 10.57 -0.25
N PRO A 564 -18.79 10.14 0.02
CA PRO A 564 -19.96 10.96 -0.22
C PRO A 564 -19.97 12.26 0.59
N LYS A 565 -19.25 12.33 1.73
CA LYS A 565 -19.15 13.55 2.53
C LYS A 565 -18.27 14.62 1.88
N GLU A 566 -17.27 14.23 1.11
CA GLU A 566 -16.48 15.18 0.31
C GLU A 566 -17.31 15.75 -0.86
N LEU A 567 -18.22 14.96 -1.42
CA LEU A 567 -19.15 15.43 -2.48
C LEU A 567 -20.22 16.40 -1.96
N ASP A 568 -20.60 16.31 -0.70
CA ASP A 568 -21.60 17.19 -0.05
C ASP A 568 -20.98 18.42 0.66
N LYS A 569 -19.70 18.65 0.46
CA LYS A 569 -18.95 19.71 1.12
C LYS A 569 -19.42 21.10 0.68
N PRO A 570 -19.74 22.02 1.62
CA PRO A 570 -20.27 23.34 1.29
C PRO A 570 -19.31 24.25 0.53
N SER A 571 -17.99 23.99 0.61
CA SER A 571 -16.96 24.80 -0.04
C SER A 571 -16.83 24.56 -1.54
N ILE A 572 -17.34 23.44 -2.08
CA ILE A 572 -17.17 23.11 -3.51
C ILE A 572 -18.50 23.00 -4.27
N ARG A 573 -19.54 22.43 -3.70
CA ARG A 573 -20.88 22.24 -4.28
C ARG A 573 -20.83 21.86 -5.77
N PRO A 574 -20.66 20.58 -6.10
CA PRO A 574 -20.54 20.11 -7.47
C PRO A 574 -21.84 20.31 -8.28
N ASP A 575 -21.72 20.64 -9.56
CA ASP A 575 -22.82 20.60 -10.54
C ASP A 575 -23.11 19.15 -10.96
N LEU A 576 -22.07 18.31 -10.97
CA LEU A 576 -22.15 16.86 -11.15
C LEU A 576 -21.28 16.16 -10.11
N ALA A 577 -21.93 15.50 -9.14
CA ALA A 577 -21.27 14.69 -8.11
C ALA A 577 -21.21 13.24 -8.56
N ILE A 578 -20.02 12.63 -8.58
CA ILE A 578 -19.82 11.24 -9.01
C ILE A 578 -19.15 10.49 -7.85
N LEU A 579 -19.93 9.60 -7.23
CA LEU A 579 -19.45 8.72 -6.18
C LEU A 579 -18.79 7.48 -6.80
N SER A 580 -17.47 7.49 -6.89
CA SER A 580 -16.72 6.41 -7.53
C SER A 580 -15.26 6.38 -7.06
N ASP A 581 -14.65 5.20 -7.15
CA ASP A 581 -13.20 5.07 -7.15
C ASP A 581 -12.60 5.82 -8.35
N ALA A 582 -11.52 6.55 -8.11
CA ALA A 582 -10.91 7.40 -9.15
C ALA A 582 -10.43 6.60 -10.37
N ARG A 583 -9.88 5.42 -10.17
CA ARG A 583 -9.39 4.56 -11.26
C ARG A 583 -10.54 3.96 -12.06
N GLU A 584 -11.60 3.50 -11.38
CA GLU A 584 -12.80 2.97 -12.04
C GLU A 584 -13.45 4.05 -12.89
N PHE A 585 -13.64 5.26 -12.35
CA PHE A 585 -14.14 6.41 -13.09
C PHE A 585 -13.30 6.70 -14.33
N MET A 586 -11.97 6.81 -14.19
CA MET A 586 -11.09 7.12 -15.32
C MET A 586 -11.11 6.03 -16.41
N ARG A 587 -11.19 4.75 -16.04
CA ARG A 587 -11.32 3.63 -16.98
C ARG A 587 -12.61 3.71 -17.79
N GLU A 588 -13.73 3.93 -17.12
CA GLU A 588 -15.02 4.05 -17.79
C GLU A 588 -15.08 5.31 -18.67
N LEU A 589 -14.56 6.45 -18.20
CA LEU A 589 -14.47 7.67 -19.01
C LEU A 589 -13.61 7.45 -20.27
N LEU A 590 -12.46 6.82 -20.14
CA LEU A 590 -11.60 6.47 -21.28
C LEU A 590 -12.31 5.55 -22.26
N SER A 591 -13.10 4.60 -21.78
CA SER A 591 -13.91 3.70 -22.63
C SER A 591 -14.93 4.49 -23.46
N GLN A 592 -15.64 5.42 -22.86
CA GLN A 592 -16.63 6.25 -23.58
C GLN A 592 -15.95 7.23 -24.55
N LEU A 593 -14.80 7.80 -24.16
CA LEU A 593 -14.00 8.67 -25.03
C LEU A 593 -13.34 7.94 -26.22
N ALA A 594 -13.32 6.61 -26.22
CA ALA A 594 -12.83 5.85 -27.37
C ALA A 594 -13.73 6.02 -28.61
N THR A 595 -15.03 6.19 -28.39
CA THR A 595 -16.05 6.35 -29.44
C THR A 595 -16.59 7.77 -29.54
N THR A 596 -16.27 8.65 -28.59
CA THR A 596 -16.80 10.00 -28.52
C THR A 596 -15.66 11.02 -28.61
N ASN A 597 -15.83 12.03 -29.45
CA ASN A 597 -14.83 13.06 -29.64
C ASN A 597 -15.14 14.27 -28.72
N VAL A 598 -14.12 14.75 -28.02
CA VAL A 598 -14.16 16.02 -27.29
C VAL A 598 -13.46 17.08 -28.13
N PRO A 599 -14.02 18.28 -28.28
CA PRO A 599 -13.38 19.36 -29.06
C PRO A 599 -11.99 19.69 -28.55
N SER A 600 -11.09 20.04 -29.45
CA SER A 600 -9.75 20.48 -29.09
C SER A 600 -9.81 21.85 -28.40
N CYS A 601 -9.19 21.95 -27.22
CA CYS A 601 -9.08 23.18 -26.43
C CYS A 601 -7.70 23.84 -26.57
N GLN A 602 -7.03 23.68 -27.71
CA GLN A 602 -5.67 24.16 -27.93
C GLN A 602 -5.47 25.68 -27.68
N PRO A 603 -6.39 26.59 -28.06
CA PRO A 603 -6.24 28.01 -27.72
C PRO A 603 -6.19 28.25 -26.20
N TRP A 604 -7.04 27.52 -25.46
CA TRP A 604 -7.07 27.58 -23.99
C TRP A 604 -5.79 27.03 -23.37
N LEU A 605 -5.37 25.85 -23.79
CA LEU A 605 -4.11 25.23 -23.33
C LEU A 605 -2.91 26.13 -23.62
N SER A 606 -2.87 26.74 -24.81
CA SER A 606 -1.81 27.70 -25.19
C SER A 606 -1.79 28.92 -24.27
N ARG A 607 -2.95 29.46 -23.91
CA ARG A 607 -3.04 30.57 -22.95
C ARG A 607 -2.54 30.19 -21.56
N CYS A 608 -2.90 29.01 -21.08
CA CYS A 608 -2.42 28.50 -19.80
C CYS A 608 -0.91 28.27 -19.77
N ARG A 609 -0.34 27.74 -20.87
CA ARG A 609 1.12 27.59 -21.03
C ARG A 609 1.84 28.94 -21.09
N GLN A 610 1.20 29.96 -21.71
CA GLN A 610 1.73 31.32 -21.73
C GLN A 610 1.84 31.85 -20.29
N TRP A 611 0.82 31.73 -19.45
CA TRP A 611 0.88 32.11 -18.05
C TRP A 611 1.99 31.36 -17.28
N LYS A 612 2.17 30.07 -17.56
CA LYS A 612 3.25 29.28 -16.93
C LYS A 612 4.64 29.82 -17.27
N ALA A 613 4.82 30.28 -18.50
CA ALA A 613 6.08 30.89 -18.98
C ALA A 613 6.28 32.31 -18.45
N GLU A 614 5.20 33.12 -18.39
CA GLU A 614 5.26 34.54 -17.98
C GLU A 614 5.42 34.71 -16.48
N TYR A 615 4.88 33.76 -15.66
CA TYR A 615 4.86 33.89 -14.21
C TYR A 615 5.58 32.70 -13.52
N PRO A 616 6.89 32.52 -13.74
CA PRO A 616 7.63 31.47 -13.06
C PRO A 616 7.68 31.74 -11.54
N VAL A 617 7.65 30.66 -10.75
CA VAL A 617 7.77 30.76 -9.28
C VAL A 617 9.21 31.08 -8.89
N VAL A 618 10.18 30.48 -9.56
CA VAL A 618 11.61 30.73 -9.35
C VAL A 618 12.05 31.87 -10.27
N LEU A 619 12.37 33.00 -9.66
CA LEU A 619 12.80 34.18 -10.38
C LEU A 619 14.33 34.19 -10.55
N PRO A 620 14.87 34.73 -11.68
CA PRO A 620 16.30 34.75 -11.92
C PRO A 620 17.10 35.39 -10.79
N GLU A 621 16.59 36.48 -10.19
CA GLU A 621 17.22 37.20 -9.09
C GLU A 621 17.38 36.38 -7.81
N TYR A 622 16.68 35.26 -7.65
CA TYR A 622 16.88 34.39 -6.50
C TYR A 622 18.26 33.71 -6.50
N ALA A 623 18.88 33.59 -7.67
CA ALA A 623 20.26 33.12 -7.81
C ALA A 623 21.30 34.13 -7.33
N ASP A 624 20.96 35.42 -7.32
CA ASP A 624 21.87 36.52 -6.99
C ASP A 624 21.77 36.94 -5.49
N ASN A 625 21.03 36.19 -4.68
CA ASN A 625 20.85 36.50 -3.27
C ASN A 625 22.19 36.49 -2.54
N THR A 626 22.51 37.57 -1.83
CA THR A 626 23.78 37.77 -1.12
C THR A 626 23.67 37.49 0.40
N ASP A 627 22.46 37.47 0.93
CA ASP A 627 22.16 37.19 2.34
C ASP A 627 21.64 35.76 2.48
N GLY A 628 22.53 34.78 2.46
CA GLY A 628 22.21 33.36 2.54
C GLY A 628 21.75 32.74 1.22
N VAL A 629 21.16 31.56 1.32
CA VAL A 629 20.63 30.78 0.20
C VAL A 629 19.12 31.00 0.10
N ASN A 630 18.65 31.46 -1.06
CA ASN A 630 17.21 31.53 -1.33
C ASN A 630 16.61 30.11 -1.40
N SER A 631 15.59 29.80 -0.58
CA SER A 631 15.03 28.46 -0.50
C SER A 631 14.37 28.00 -1.80
N PHE A 632 13.77 28.88 -2.59
CA PHE A 632 13.19 28.55 -3.90
C PHE A 632 14.28 28.15 -4.90
N HIS A 633 15.36 28.91 -4.93
CA HIS A 633 16.52 28.59 -5.77
C HIS A 633 17.15 27.25 -5.35
N PHE A 634 17.34 27.03 -4.04
CA PHE A 634 17.85 25.76 -3.51
C PHE A 634 17.01 24.56 -4.00
N VAL A 635 15.68 24.62 -3.83
CA VAL A 635 14.78 23.52 -4.22
C VAL A 635 14.77 23.28 -5.72
N ASP A 636 14.86 24.35 -6.53
CA ASP A 636 14.96 24.23 -7.99
C ASP A 636 16.26 23.54 -8.40
N GLN A 637 17.39 23.95 -7.83
CA GLN A 637 18.68 23.31 -8.07
C GLN A 637 18.70 21.84 -7.63
N LEU A 638 18.13 21.55 -6.48
CA LEU A 638 17.99 20.19 -5.97
C LEU A 638 17.14 19.31 -6.92
N ALA A 639 15.98 19.81 -7.35
CA ALA A 639 15.08 19.07 -8.23
C ALA A 639 15.71 18.73 -9.59
N GLN A 640 16.57 19.64 -10.13
CA GLN A 640 17.27 19.39 -11.38
C GLN A 640 18.27 18.24 -11.26
N LYS A 641 18.93 18.09 -10.11
CA LYS A 641 20.01 17.10 -9.88
C LYS A 641 19.52 15.72 -9.46
N LEU A 642 18.31 15.61 -8.90
CA LEU A 642 17.77 14.35 -8.42
C LEU A 642 17.36 13.43 -9.58
N ASP A 643 17.58 12.12 -9.41
CA ASP A 643 17.22 11.09 -10.38
C ASP A 643 15.71 10.83 -10.46
N HIS A 644 15.29 10.06 -11.46
CA HIS A 644 13.88 9.74 -11.72
C HIS A 644 13.20 8.89 -10.64
N ASP A 645 13.95 8.15 -9.83
CA ASP A 645 13.43 7.33 -8.75
C ASP A 645 13.57 7.99 -7.36
N ALA A 646 13.95 9.26 -7.31
CA ALA A 646 14.18 9.97 -6.06
C ALA A 646 12.90 10.08 -5.21
N VAL A 647 13.06 9.85 -3.91
CA VAL A 647 12.04 10.05 -2.89
C VAL A 647 12.40 11.27 -2.07
N VAL A 648 11.49 12.26 -2.06
CA VAL A 648 11.63 13.51 -1.33
C VAL A 648 10.52 13.65 -0.31
N VAL A 649 10.89 13.82 0.95
CA VAL A 649 9.95 14.03 2.06
C VAL A 649 10.20 15.41 2.66
N THR A 650 9.15 16.20 2.83
CA THR A 650 9.31 17.51 3.46
C THR A 650 8.65 17.55 4.83
N ASP A 651 9.23 18.37 5.72
CA ASP A 651 8.57 18.82 6.94
C ASP A 651 7.60 19.97 6.64
N MET A 652 6.94 20.50 7.65
CA MET A 652 6.01 21.63 7.51
C MET A 652 6.73 23.00 7.62
N GLY A 653 5.99 24.07 7.33
CA GLY A 653 6.52 25.44 7.35
C GLY A 653 7.22 25.82 6.04
N THR A 654 8.39 26.46 6.16
CA THR A 654 9.14 26.92 4.99
C THR A 654 9.55 25.79 4.06
N SER A 655 10.03 24.68 4.61
CA SER A 655 10.42 23.49 3.83
C SER A 655 9.27 22.95 2.98
N PHE A 656 8.05 22.91 3.54
CA PHE A 656 6.86 22.55 2.77
C PHE A 656 6.56 23.58 1.69
N THR A 657 6.46 24.87 2.06
CA THR A 657 5.99 25.89 1.15
C THR A 657 6.91 26.04 -0.07
N CYS A 658 8.22 26.20 0.16
CA CYS A 658 9.16 26.36 -0.95
C CYS A 658 9.25 25.11 -1.83
N THR A 659 9.22 23.91 -1.21
CA THR A 659 9.30 22.67 -1.98
C THR A 659 8.03 22.47 -2.82
N MET A 660 6.85 22.61 -2.22
CA MET A 660 5.60 22.39 -2.95
C MET A 660 5.31 23.45 -4.02
N GLN A 661 5.86 24.64 -3.91
CA GLN A 661 5.76 25.66 -4.97
C GLN A 661 6.77 25.43 -6.10
N THR A 662 7.97 24.94 -5.80
CA THR A 662 9.12 25.02 -6.69
C THR A 662 9.53 23.69 -7.30
N PHE A 663 9.41 22.60 -6.55
CA PHE A 663 9.98 21.30 -6.95
C PHE A 663 9.44 20.85 -8.30
N ARG A 664 10.36 20.61 -9.25
CA ARG A 664 10.04 20.11 -10.59
C ARG A 664 10.11 18.59 -10.58
N THR A 665 8.96 17.97 -10.47
CA THR A 665 8.87 16.50 -10.45
C THR A 665 9.19 15.91 -11.82
N LYS A 666 9.94 14.81 -11.82
CA LYS A 666 10.20 13.94 -12.98
C LYS A 666 9.31 12.69 -12.87
N GLU A 667 9.16 11.97 -13.96
CA GLU A 667 8.47 10.68 -13.97
C GLU A 667 9.17 9.69 -13.01
N GLY A 668 8.38 8.99 -12.18
CA GLY A 668 8.89 8.03 -11.21
C GLY A 668 9.24 8.60 -9.84
N GLN A 669 9.46 9.91 -9.72
CA GLN A 669 9.76 10.54 -8.43
C GLN A 669 8.57 10.52 -7.47
N ARG A 670 8.88 10.53 -6.18
CA ARG A 670 7.90 10.67 -5.09
C ARG A 670 8.21 11.93 -4.27
N LEU A 671 7.19 12.76 -4.10
CA LEU A 671 7.25 13.98 -3.30
C LEU A 671 6.05 14.04 -2.37
N PHE A 672 6.27 14.04 -1.06
CA PHE A 672 5.16 14.11 -0.13
C PHE A 672 5.51 14.72 1.24
N THR A 673 4.46 15.06 1.98
CA THR A 673 4.44 15.39 3.40
C THR A 673 3.08 15.01 3.98
N SER A 674 2.90 15.06 5.29
CA SER A 674 1.60 14.95 5.96
C SER A 674 0.91 16.32 5.98
N SER A 675 0.34 16.72 4.83
CA SER A 675 -0.10 18.10 4.59
C SER A 675 -1.44 18.45 5.24
N GLY A 676 -2.31 17.48 5.47
CA GLY A 676 -3.65 17.73 5.98
C GLY A 676 -3.67 18.10 7.45
N HIS A 677 -2.88 17.43 8.28
CA HIS A 677 -2.68 17.75 9.70
C HIS A 677 -1.57 18.76 9.89
N ALA A 678 -0.60 18.77 9.01
CA ALA A 678 0.48 19.75 8.97
C ALA A 678 1.37 19.79 10.22
N SER A 679 1.68 18.63 10.79
CA SER A 679 2.52 18.50 11.97
C SER A 679 3.97 18.90 11.67
N MET A 680 4.51 19.86 12.42
CA MET A 680 5.96 20.06 12.46
C MET A 680 6.65 18.80 13.01
N GLY A 681 7.82 18.46 12.47
CA GLY A 681 8.58 17.28 12.84
C GLY A 681 8.20 16.00 12.10
N PHE A 682 7.31 16.07 11.10
CA PHE A 682 6.99 14.94 10.23
C PHE A 682 8.17 14.53 9.32
N GLY A 683 8.95 15.51 8.87
CA GLY A 683 9.96 15.33 7.82
C GLY A 683 10.90 14.15 8.06
N LEU A 684 11.61 14.14 9.17
CA LEU A 684 12.61 13.09 9.47
C LEU A 684 11.98 11.71 9.71
N PRO A 685 10.97 11.53 10.57
CA PRO A 685 10.30 10.24 10.72
C PRO A 685 9.66 9.74 9.43
N GLY A 686 8.98 10.63 8.69
CA GLY A 686 8.42 10.30 7.39
C GLY A 686 9.46 9.83 6.39
N ALA A 687 10.66 10.47 6.37
CA ALA A 687 11.79 10.06 5.55
C ALA A 687 12.39 8.71 6.00
N ILE A 688 12.44 8.44 7.30
CA ILE A 688 12.85 7.14 7.85
C ILE A 688 11.92 6.03 7.33
N GLY A 689 10.60 6.22 7.47
CA GLY A 689 9.61 5.27 6.96
C GLY A 689 9.69 5.10 5.44
N ALA A 690 9.82 6.20 4.72
CA ALA A 690 9.98 6.19 3.26
C ALA A 690 11.25 5.45 2.82
N CYS A 691 12.37 5.67 3.50
CA CYS A 691 13.64 5.01 3.21
C CYS A 691 13.53 3.48 3.37
N PHE A 692 12.89 3.00 4.42
CA PHE A 692 12.61 1.58 4.57
C PHE A 692 11.67 1.06 3.48
N GLY A 693 10.62 1.79 3.16
CA GLY A 693 9.68 1.43 2.09
C GLY A 693 10.30 1.47 0.69
N HIS A 694 11.38 2.25 0.50
CA HIS A 694 12.16 2.35 -0.74
C HIS A 694 13.41 1.45 -0.72
N GLU A 695 13.31 0.29 -0.06
CA GLU A 695 14.39 -0.71 0.02
C GLU A 695 15.72 -0.14 0.53
N ARG A 696 15.66 0.85 1.41
CA ARG A 696 16.80 1.58 1.95
C ARG A 696 17.67 2.26 0.88
N ARG A 697 17.06 2.74 -0.19
CA ARG A 697 17.72 3.62 -1.16
C ARG A 697 17.78 5.05 -0.63
N GLN A 698 18.61 5.87 -1.28
CA GLN A 698 18.74 7.27 -0.90
C GLN A 698 17.38 7.97 -0.85
N THR A 699 17.14 8.64 0.26
CA THR A 699 15.92 9.42 0.50
C THR A 699 16.31 10.84 0.90
N ILE A 700 15.66 11.81 0.31
CA ILE A 700 15.87 13.23 0.60
C ILE A 700 14.85 13.68 1.62
N CYS A 701 15.33 14.29 2.72
CA CYS A 701 14.49 14.95 3.70
C CYS A 701 14.78 16.45 3.71
N ILE A 702 13.74 17.27 3.58
CA ILE A 702 13.85 18.73 3.68
C ILE A 702 13.07 19.19 4.89
N SER A 703 13.74 19.69 5.92
CA SER A 703 13.13 20.17 7.17
C SER A 703 13.57 21.59 7.50
N GLY A 704 12.75 22.33 8.24
CA GLY A 704 13.17 23.61 8.84
C GLY A 704 13.93 23.36 10.14
N ASP A 705 14.79 24.31 10.53
CA ASP A 705 15.55 24.28 11.78
C ASP A 705 14.64 24.15 13.01
N GLY A 706 13.49 24.83 13.02
CA GLY A 706 12.50 24.74 14.09
C GLY A 706 11.65 23.48 14.03
N GLY A 707 11.22 23.02 12.85
CA GLY A 707 10.40 21.83 12.68
C GLY A 707 11.15 20.56 13.10
N LEU A 708 12.41 20.43 12.73
CA LEU A 708 13.26 19.30 13.08
C LEU A 708 13.36 19.07 14.61
N GLN A 709 13.24 20.13 15.42
CA GLN A 709 13.33 20.00 16.89
C GLN A 709 12.25 19.10 17.48
N MET A 710 11.11 18.92 16.80
CA MET A 710 10.00 18.12 17.32
C MET A 710 10.30 16.61 17.31
N ASN A 711 11.22 16.15 16.45
CA ASN A 711 11.64 14.76 16.33
C ASN A 711 13.16 14.62 16.08
N ILE A 712 13.96 15.53 16.63
CA ILE A 712 15.42 15.57 16.45
C ILE A 712 16.12 14.30 16.96
N GLN A 713 15.55 13.62 17.97
CA GLN A 713 16.08 12.38 18.52
C GLN A 713 16.12 11.24 17.47
N GLU A 714 15.34 11.34 16.40
CA GLU A 714 15.33 10.33 15.32
C GLU A 714 16.58 10.41 14.42
N LEU A 715 17.44 11.40 14.62
CA LEU A 715 18.81 11.39 14.07
C LEU A 715 19.57 10.13 14.55
N GLN A 716 19.33 9.67 15.78
CA GLN A 716 19.91 8.41 16.25
C GLN A 716 19.36 7.21 15.50
N THR A 717 18.07 7.19 15.17
CA THR A 717 17.47 6.12 14.34
C THR A 717 18.13 6.07 12.96
N MET A 718 18.37 7.23 12.35
CA MET A 718 19.05 7.36 11.07
C MET A 718 20.47 6.75 11.11
N VAL A 719 21.21 7.00 12.21
CA VAL A 719 22.56 6.45 12.45
C VAL A 719 22.52 4.96 12.74
N THR A 720 21.64 4.53 13.65
CA THR A 720 21.54 3.13 14.11
C THR A 720 21.31 2.18 12.94
N TYR A 721 20.42 2.55 12.03
CA TYR A 721 20.10 1.74 10.87
C TYR A 721 20.92 2.10 9.63
N LYS A 722 21.88 3.04 9.73
CA LYS A 722 22.72 3.51 8.62
C LYS A 722 21.88 3.87 7.39
N LEU A 723 20.83 4.65 7.60
CA LEU A 723 19.88 4.99 6.53
C LEU A 723 20.52 6.02 5.59
N PRO A 724 20.50 5.80 4.28
CA PRO A 724 21.01 6.74 3.28
C PRO A 724 20.05 7.94 3.10
N ILE A 725 19.81 8.68 4.18
CA ILE A 725 19.00 9.87 4.19
C ILE A 725 19.90 11.10 4.13
N ILE A 726 19.67 11.95 3.13
CA ILE A 726 20.27 13.28 3.07
C ILE A 726 19.25 14.25 3.65
N LEU A 727 19.55 14.77 4.84
CA LEU A 727 18.72 15.73 5.55
C LEU A 727 19.20 17.15 5.25
N PHE A 728 18.42 17.90 4.48
CA PHE A 728 18.60 19.33 4.30
C PHE A 728 17.84 20.09 5.36
N VAL A 729 18.53 20.91 6.13
CA VAL A 729 17.95 21.74 7.19
C VAL A 729 17.96 23.19 6.73
N LEU A 730 16.79 23.74 6.42
CA LEU A 730 16.59 25.14 6.06
C LEU A 730 16.62 25.98 7.34
N ASN A 731 17.76 26.62 7.60
CA ASN A 731 17.97 27.42 8.81
C ASN A 731 17.65 28.89 8.54
N ASN A 732 16.51 29.33 9.03
CA ASN A 732 16.07 30.72 9.04
C ASN A 732 15.98 31.30 10.47
N LYS A 733 16.61 30.62 11.44
CA LYS A 733 16.65 30.97 12.88
C LYS A 733 15.25 31.04 13.53
N GLY A 734 14.36 30.08 13.21
CA GLY A 734 13.07 29.95 13.89
C GLY A 734 11.91 29.57 12.98
N TYR A 735 10.73 30.14 13.22
CA TYR A 735 9.49 29.80 12.54
C TYR A 735 9.08 30.88 11.52
N LEU A 736 9.72 30.89 10.34
CA LEU A 736 9.55 31.95 9.34
C LEU A 736 8.08 32.16 8.94
N THR A 737 7.30 31.10 8.74
CA THR A 737 5.88 31.23 8.38
C THR A 737 5.08 31.93 9.47
N ILE A 738 5.40 31.69 10.73
CA ILE A 738 4.78 32.35 11.89
C ILE A 738 5.26 33.79 11.99
N LYS A 739 6.57 34.06 11.83
CA LYS A 739 7.13 35.42 11.78
C LYS A 739 6.40 36.29 10.76
N LEU A 740 6.27 35.78 9.51
CA LEU A 740 5.60 36.51 8.44
C LEU A 740 4.12 36.77 8.74
N MET A 741 3.42 35.82 9.37
CA MET A 741 2.03 35.99 9.80
C MET A 741 1.94 37.05 10.91
N GLN A 742 2.79 36.95 11.93
CA GLN A 742 2.81 37.89 13.06
C GLN A 742 3.14 39.31 12.61
N GLN A 743 4.12 39.46 11.72
CA GLN A 743 4.49 40.74 11.15
C GLN A 743 3.33 41.40 10.40
N ASN A 744 2.65 40.60 9.54
CA ASN A 744 1.56 41.12 8.70
C ASN A 744 0.31 41.54 9.52
N HIS A 745 0.04 40.89 10.65
CA HIS A 745 -1.20 41.11 11.42
C HIS A 745 -0.98 41.93 12.68
N PHE A 746 0.20 41.84 13.33
CA PHE A 746 0.42 42.36 14.65
C PHE A 746 1.63 43.31 14.74
N GLY A 747 2.54 43.30 13.77
CA GLY A 747 3.77 44.06 13.77
C GLY A 747 4.75 43.77 14.90
N ARG A 748 4.65 42.56 15.50
CA ARG A 748 5.53 42.08 16.57
C ARG A 748 5.68 40.59 16.56
N TYR A 749 6.81 40.07 17.05
CA TYR A 749 7.11 38.64 17.16
C TYR A 749 6.87 38.11 18.57
N VAL A 750 6.35 36.89 18.67
CA VAL A 750 6.14 36.15 19.91
C VAL A 750 6.38 34.68 19.67
N GLY A 751 7.39 34.07 20.30
CA GLY A 751 7.70 32.66 20.20
C GLY A 751 7.99 32.20 18.77
N SER A 752 8.68 33.01 17.96
CA SER A 752 8.90 32.70 16.55
C SER A 752 10.34 32.89 16.06
N ASP A 753 11.17 33.58 16.81
CA ASP A 753 12.58 33.84 16.54
C ASP A 753 13.42 33.96 17.82
N PRO A 754 14.76 34.10 17.76
CA PRO A 754 15.60 34.19 18.92
C PRO A 754 15.25 35.39 19.82
N GLY A 755 14.85 36.51 19.24
CA GLY A 755 14.43 37.71 19.97
C GLY A 755 13.13 37.53 20.75
N SER A 756 12.27 36.60 20.34
CA SER A 756 10.98 36.27 20.95
C SER A 756 10.98 34.92 21.70
N GLY A 757 12.15 34.30 21.91
CA GLY A 757 12.33 33.12 22.77
C GLY A 757 12.48 31.78 22.06
N VAL A 758 12.58 31.73 20.73
CA VAL A 758 12.83 30.48 19.98
C VAL A 758 14.25 30.45 19.45
N VAL A 759 15.09 29.64 20.05
CA VAL A 759 16.49 29.44 19.64
C VAL A 759 16.67 27.99 19.21
N CYS A 760 17.06 27.78 17.95
CA CYS A 760 17.43 26.46 17.46
C CYS A 760 18.92 26.18 17.69
N PRO A 761 19.32 24.92 17.95
CA PRO A 761 20.71 24.57 18.16
C PRO A 761 21.50 24.67 16.85
N ASP A 762 22.83 24.84 16.98
CA ASP A 762 23.77 24.73 15.86
C ASP A 762 23.75 23.31 15.31
N MET A 763 23.28 23.12 14.07
CA MET A 763 23.07 21.80 13.47
C MET A 763 24.36 21.04 13.19
N ILE A 764 25.49 21.74 12.98
CA ILE A 764 26.80 21.08 12.82
C ILE A 764 27.26 20.46 14.15
N LYS A 765 27.02 21.14 15.25
CA LYS A 765 27.31 20.58 16.59
C LYS A 765 26.40 19.41 16.93
N VAL A 766 25.13 19.51 16.59
CA VAL A 766 24.16 18.41 16.72
C VAL A 766 24.59 17.21 15.88
N ALA A 767 24.89 17.41 14.60
CA ALA A 767 25.37 16.36 13.72
C ALA A 767 26.63 15.68 14.27
N THR A 768 27.59 16.46 14.76
CA THR A 768 28.81 15.95 15.41
C THR A 768 28.50 15.08 16.62
N ALA A 769 27.54 15.49 17.47
CA ALA A 769 27.14 14.75 18.66
C ALA A 769 26.51 13.38 18.31
N TYR A 770 25.78 13.29 17.19
CA TYR A 770 25.23 12.03 16.67
C TYR A 770 26.20 11.24 15.77
N GLY A 771 27.40 11.81 15.50
CA GLY A 771 28.40 11.17 14.61
C GLY A 771 27.98 11.17 13.14
N ILE A 772 27.16 12.14 12.71
CA ILE A 772 26.68 12.25 11.33
C ILE A 772 27.58 13.23 10.56
N PRO A 773 28.13 12.86 9.40
CA PRO A 773 28.81 13.79 8.51
C PRO A 773 27.90 14.96 8.13
N SER A 774 28.45 16.19 8.14
CA SER A 774 27.64 17.37 7.93
C SER A 774 28.39 18.48 7.23
N LEU A 775 27.64 19.36 6.59
CA LEU A 775 28.14 20.54 5.90
C LEU A 775 27.16 21.72 6.13
N ARG A 776 27.68 22.93 6.33
CA ARG A 776 26.88 24.17 6.29
C ARG A 776 27.16 24.89 4.98
N ILE A 777 26.10 25.31 4.30
CA ILE A 777 26.12 26.10 3.06
C ILE A 777 25.55 27.48 3.41
N ASN A 778 26.38 28.52 3.24
CA ASN A 778 26.05 29.87 3.68
C ASN A 778 25.60 30.80 2.55
N ASN A 779 25.83 30.44 1.31
CA ASN A 779 25.52 31.27 0.15
C ASN A 779 25.35 30.44 -1.14
N GLN A 780 24.94 31.10 -2.22
CA GLN A 780 24.66 30.47 -3.51
C GLN A 780 25.90 29.84 -4.17
N GLN A 781 27.09 30.44 -3.99
CA GLN A 781 28.34 29.90 -4.53
C GLN A 781 28.71 28.57 -3.85
N GLU A 782 28.59 28.51 -2.51
CA GLU A 782 28.79 27.27 -1.76
C GLU A 782 27.73 26.21 -2.14
N LEU A 783 26.49 26.62 -2.39
CA LEU A 783 25.44 25.70 -2.87
C LEU A 783 25.86 25.06 -4.20
N ALA A 784 26.23 25.87 -5.17
CA ALA A 784 26.66 25.38 -6.48
C ALA A 784 27.90 24.46 -6.40
N ALA A 785 28.83 24.79 -5.49
CA ALA A 785 30.09 24.04 -5.33
C ALA A 785 29.90 22.67 -4.63
N HIS A 786 28.94 22.56 -3.70
CA HIS A 786 28.86 21.41 -2.79
C HIS A 786 27.64 20.50 -2.99
N LEU A 787 26.57 20.94 -3.64
CA LEU A 787 25.32 20.18 -3.73
C LEU A 787 25.53 18.76 -4.33
N ASP A 788 26.36 18.66 -5.38
CA ASP A 788 26.64 17.35 -6.00
C ASP A 788 27.38 16.41 -5.05
N SER A 789 28.33 16.92 -4.28
CA SER A 789 29.07 16.10 -3.31
C SER A 789 28.19 15.66 -2.13
N VAL A 790 27.25 16.50 -1.70
CA VAL A 790 26.25 16.16 -0.68
C VAL A 790 25.33 15.05 -1.19
N LEU A 791 24.81 15.15 -2.40
CA LEU A 791 23.95 14.15 -3.01
C LEU A 791 24.66 12.82 -3.31
N ALA A 792 25.96 12.87 -3.58
CA ALA A 792 26.78 11.66 -3.78
C ALA A 792 27.14 10.93 -2.49
N HIS A 793 26.79 11.46 -1.29
CA HIS A 793 27.11 10.82 -0.03
C HIS A 793 26.30 9.52 0.19
N PRO A 794 26.95 8.38 0.50
CA PRO A 794 26.27 7.07 0.49
C PRO A 794 25.48 6.74 1.76
N GLY A 795 25.60 7.53 2.81
CA GLY A 795 25.02 7.25 4.12
C GLY A 795 24.29 8.45 4.71
N PRO A 796 23.94 8.42 5.99
CA PRO A 796 23.29 9.55 6.65
C PRO A 796 24.15 10.81 6.54
N PHE A 797 23.55 11.91 6.14
CA PHE A 797 24.23 13.20 6.00
C PHE A 797 23.30 14.35 6.37
N ILE A 798 23.83 15.38 7.04
CA ILE A 798 23.11 16.61 7.34
C ILE A 798 23.74 17.76 6.58
N CYS A 799 22.94 18.44 5.75
CA CYS A 799 23.31 19.66 5.06
C CYS A 799 22.47 20.82 5.60
N GLU A 800 23.09 21.71 6.33
CA GLU A 800 22.45 22.92 6.83
C GLU A 800 22.54 24.04 5.79
N ILE A 801 21.40 24.53 5.34
CA ILE A 801 21.27 25.61 4.37
C ILE A 801 20.91 26.90 5.11
N MET A 802 21.84 27.85 5.19
CA MET A 802 21.59 29.14 5.82
C MET A 802 20.73 30.02 4.90
N MET A 803 19.53 30.36 5.37
CA MET A 803 18.58 31.19 4.61
C MET A 803 18.56 32.63 5.15
N PRO A 804 18.09 33.59 4.35
CA PRO A 804 17.65 34.88 4.90
C PRO A 804 16.56 34.70 5.96
N GLU A 805 16.71 35.39 7.09
CA GLU A 805 15.79 35.25 8.23
C GLU A 805 14.35 35.72 7.90
N ASP A 806 14.23 36.65 6.95
CA ASP A 806 12.97 37.27 6.55
C ASP A 806 12.60 37.00 5.08
N GLN A 807 13.11 35.92 4.49
CA GLN A 807 12.81 35.60 3.11
C GLN A 807 11.29 35.55 2.87
N PRO A 808 10.75 36.32 1.92
CA PRO A 808 9.31 36.23 1.60
C PRO A 808 8.96 34.88 0.95
N LEU A 809 7.85 34.30 1.40
CA LEU A 809 7.27 33.11 0.78
C LEU A 809 6.17 33.56 -0.20
N ILE A 810 6.53 33.70 -1.46
CA ILE A 810 5.71 34.25 -2.54
C ILE A 810 5.84 33.40 -3.82
N PRO A 811 4.80 33.39 -4.70
CA PRO A 811 3.51 34.08 -4.59
C PRO A 811 2.57 33.46 -3.54
N ARG A 812 1.68 34.27 -2.97
CA ARG A 812 0.69 33.79 -1.99
C ARG A 812 -0.57 34.64 -1.96
N VAL A 813 -1.67 34.08 -1.50
CA VAL A 813 -2.86 34.87 -1.16
C VAL A 813 -2.54 35.79 0.03
N SER A 814 -2.91 37.05 -0.08
CA SER A 814 -2.82 38.03 0.99
C SER A 814 -4.16 38.26 1.67
N SER A 815 -4.11 38.74 2.89
CA SER A 815 -5.29 39.20 3.64
C SER A 815 -5.28 40.72 3.74
N LEU A 816 -6.49 41.30 3.65
CA LEU A 816 -6.75 42.71 3.91
C LEU A 816 -7.41 42.87 5.26
N LYS A 817 -6.88 43.71 6.12
CA LYS A 817 -7.52 44.08 7.39
C LYS A 817 -8.36 45.32 7.16
N LYS A 818 -9.67 45.20 7.35
CA LYS A 818 -10.61 46.34 7.28
C LYS A 818 -10.50 47.26 8.49
N PRO A 819 -10.99 48.51 8.38
CA PRO A 819 -10.98 49.42 9.54
C PRO A 819 -11.74 48.93 10.76
N ASP A 820 -12.72 48.05 10.59
CA ASP A 820 -13.48 47.40 11.67
C ASP A 820 -12.75 46.22 12.34
N GLY A 821 -11.51 45.92 11.87
CA GLY A 821 -10.72 44.83 12.35
C GLY A 821 -10.98 43.48 11.65
N THR A 822 -11.98 43.39 10.78
CA THR A 822 -12.28 42.16 10.00
C THR A 822 -11.16 41.86 9.02
N ILE A 823 -10.69 40.61 8.98
CA ILE A 823 -9.70 40.16 8.02
C ILE A 823 -10.40 39.45 6.85
N ILE A 824 -10.16 39.92 5.63
CA ILE A 824 -10.69 39.33 4.40
C ILE A 824 -9.52 38.79 3.59
N SER A 825 -9.67 37.54 3.14
CA SER A 825 -8.73 36.93 2.20
C SER A 825 -9.04 37.44 0.77
N LYS A 826 -8.02 37.85 0.04
CA LYS A 826 -8.14 38.14 -1.39
C LYS A 826 -8.46 36.85 -2.19
N PRO A 827 -9.05 36.97 -3.39
CA PRO A 827 -9.31 35.84 -4.25
C PRO A 827 -7.99 35.20 -4.75
N LEU A 828 -8.07 33.91 -5.18
CA LEU A 828 -6.91 33.13 -5.58
C LEU A 828 -6.16 33.68 -6.77
N GLU A 829 -6.84 34.41 -7.66
CA GLU A 829 -6.23 35.03 -8.84
C GLU A 829 -5.36 36.26 -8.51
N ASP A 830 -5.58 36.95 -7.37
CA ASP A 830 -4.86 38.15 -6.99
C ASP A 830 -3.80 37.88 -5.90
N LEU A 831 -2.77 37.12 -6.30
CA LEU A 831 -1.67 36.75 -5.41
C LEU A 831 -0.72 37.93 -5.15
N TYR A 832 -0.18 37.98 -3.94
CA TYR A 832 0.91 38.89 -3.57
C TYR A 832 2.28 38.27 -3.98
N PRO A 833 3.21 39.08 -4.54
CA PRO A 833 3.14 40.50 -4.90
C PRO A 833 2.09 40.74 -5.99
N PHE A 834 1.35 41.87 -5.87
CA PHE A 834 0.28 42.14 -6.82
C PHE A 834 0.85 42.57 -8.17
N LEU A 835 0.24 42.03 -9.24
CA LEU A 835 0.50 42.51 -10.61
C LEU A 835 -0.03 43.94 -10.79
N ASP A 836 0.53 44.64 -11.77
CA ASP A 836 -0.11 45.85 -12.26
C ASP A 836 -1.58 45.59 -12.58
N ARG A 837 -2.45 46.55 -12.32
CA ARG A 837 -3.91 46.34 -12.43
C ARG A 837 -4.38 46.14 -13.87
N GLU A 838 -3.73 46.76 -14.85
CA GLU A 838 -4.02 46.54 -16.27
C GLU A 838 -3.58 45.16 -16.72
N GLU A 839 -2.38 44.78 -16.32
CA GLU A 839 -1.84 43.43 -16.52
C GLU A 839 -2.73 42.36 -15.85
N PHE A 840 -3.14 42.59 -14.59
CA PHE A 840 -4.04 41.71 -13.90
C PHE A 840 -5.38 41.56 -14.64
N ALA A 841 -5.98 42.67 -15.05
CA ALA A 841 -7.23 42.69 -15.80
C ALA A 841 -7.13 41.96 -17.14
N ALA A 842 -5.99 42.10 -17.85
CA ALA A 842 -5.72 41.43 -19.13
C ALA A 842 -5.59 39.91 -18.99
N ASN A 843 -5.27 39.41 -17.80
CA ASN A 843 -5.19 37.99 -17.47
C ASN A 843 -6.53 37.39 -17.04
N MET A 844 -7.58 38.21 -16.83
CA MET A 844 -8.87 37.72 -16.37
C MET A 844 -9.88 37.64 -17.53
N ILE A 845 -10.34 36.41 -17.81
CA ILE A 845 -11.44 36.13 -18.75
C ILE A 845 -12.76 36.16 -17.98
N VAL A 846 -12.81 35.59 -16.81
CA VAL A 846 -13.92 35.69 -15.86
C VAL A 846 -13.75 37.01 -15.08
N PRO A 847 -14.75 37.89 -15.04
CA PRO A 847 -14.64 39.19 -14.36
C PRO A 847 -14.09 39.05 -12.94
N PRO A 848 -13.08 39.84 -12.55
CA PRO A 848 -12.51 39.80 -11.21
C PRO A 848 -13.57 40.15 -10.14
N VAL A 849 -13.36 39.61 -8.94
CA VAL A 849 -14.20 39.97 -7.77
C VAL A 849 -13.80 41.37 -7.31
N GLU A 850 -14.76 42.30 -7.26
CA GLU A 850 -14.57 43.56 -6.58
C GLU A 850 -14.32 43.31 -5.08
N VAL A 851 -13.09 43.42 -4.65
CA VAL A 851 -12.80 43.48 -3.21
C VAL A 851 -13.13 44.90 -2.77
N ILE A 852 -14.29 45.03 -2.13
CA ILE A 852 -14.67 46.34 -1.53
C ILE A 852 -13.60 46.66 -0.47
N THR A 853 -12.74 47.61 -0.80
CA THR A 853 -11.69 48.15 0.07
C THR A 853 -12.26 48.90 1.25
#